data_13687cbb6751f9b1ee8fcf4d3899ded1
#
_entry.id   13687cbb6751f9b1ee8fcf4d3899ded1
#
_cell.length_a   1.000
_cell.length_b   1.000
_cell.length_c   1.000
_cell.angle_alpha   90.00
_cell.angle_beta   90.00
_cell.angle_gamma   90.00
#
_symmetry.space_group_name_H-M   'P 1'
#
loop_
_entity.id
_entity.type
_entity.pdbx_description
1 polymer ?
#
loop_
_entity_poly.entity_id
_entity_poly.type
_entity_poly.pdbx_seq_one_letter_code
_entity_poly.pdbx_strand_id
1 'polypeptide(L)'
;MSRYPHLLSPLDLGFTTLPNRVLMGSMHVGLEEAEHGFERMAAFYAARARGGVGLIVTGGIAPNDEGRPYEGGAKLTTEAEAEQHRLVTDAVHREGGRIALQILHFGRYAYHADLVAPSPLQAPISPHVPRELTDADVERTIEDYARTARLARRAGYDGVEIMGSEGYLINEFIAAGTNHRTDRWGGSYENRMRFPVEIVRRVREAVGEDFIIIYRLSMLDLVPGGSSLPEVVTLAKAVEAAGATLINTGIGWHEARIPTIATSVPRGAYTWVTKKLMGEVSVPLVTTNRINTPELAEELLADGRADMVSVARPMLADPDFVAKAAEGRPEAINTCIGCNQACLDHTFGGKITSCLVNPRACHETELVLTPTRLKKRVAVVGAGPAGLACAVSAAERGHHVTLFDAASEIGGQLNVARKVPGKQEFDETLRYFRHQLDTHGVDVRLGTWITPGDLDAYDEVVVATGVTPRTPDIPGIDHPRVVGYLDVLRDNAPVGDRVAVLGAGGIGFDVAEFLTDAGDKAHEDPETYFRTWGVDMDYAAPGGLTAPSRPASPRTVHLLQRKATKVGAGLGKTTGWIHRTELKHRGVTMVPGVRYDRIDDAGLHITVGEESHVLEVDTVVLCTGQEPRRDLYEELIAAGVSAHLIGGADVAAELDAKRAIKQGTELAAAL
;
A
#
# COMPACT_ATOMS: atom_id res chain seq x y z
N MET A 1 23.13 -22.53 9.83
CA MET A 1 22.99 -21.96 8.47
C MET A 1 21.81 -21.01 8.52
N SER A 2 21.86 -19.89 7.84
CA SER A 2 20.73 -18.96 7.76
C SER A 2 19.49 -19.65 7.16
N ARG A 3 18.31 -19.29 7.63
CA ARG A 3 17.03 -19.73 7.03
C ARG A 3 16.82 -19.15 5.62
N TYR A 4 17.45 -18.01 5.33
CA TYR A 4 17.34 -17.25 4.09
C TYR A 4 18.71 -16.99 3.46
N PRO A 5 19.40 -18.05 2.96
CA PRO A 5 20.79 -17.93 2.49
C PRO A 5 20.96 -17.06 1.24
N HIS A 6 19.97 -17.02 0.33
CA HIS A 6 20.03 -16.17 -0.87
C HIS A 6 19.73 -14.71 -0.52
N LEU A 7 18.66 -14.46 0.24
CA LEU A 7 18.23 -13.12 0.65
C LEU A 7 19.31 -12.37 1.44
N LEU A 8 20.00 -13.08 2.33
CA LEU A 8 21.00 -12.52 3.25
C LEU A 8 22.44 -12.62 2.71
N SER A 9 22.63 -13.13 1.48
CA SER A 9 23.95 -13.14 0.86
C SER A 9 24.35 -11.74 0.41
N PRO A 10 25.65 -11.38 0.50
CA PRO A 10 26.12 -10.11 -0.02
C PRO A 10 26.00 -10.06 -1.55
N LEU A 11 25.95 -8.84 -2.10
CA LEU A 11 26.01 -8.57 -3.53
C LEU A 11 27.17 -7.65 -3.83
N ASP A 12 28.12 -8.14 -4.62
CA ASP A 12 29.27 -7.35 -5.09
C ASP A 12 28.88 -6.54 -6.33
N LEU A 13 29.09 -5.22 -6.25
CA LEU A 13 28.88 -4.27 -7.36
C LEU A 13 30.21 -3.84 -8.01
N GLY A 14 31.33 -4.51 -7.69
CA GLY A 14 32.67 -4.22 -8.17
C GLY A 14 33.42 -3.21 -7.31
N PHE A 15 32.91 -2.02 -7.12
CA PHE A 15 33.52 -0.96 -6.31
C PHE A 15 32.94 -0.90 -4.87
N THR A 16 31.84 -1.56 -4.61
CA THR A 16 31.21 -1.68 -3.27
C THR A 16 30.41 -2.98 -3.18
N THR A 17 30.21 -3.46 -1.95
CA THR A 17 29.42 -4.66 -1.68
C THR A 17 28.22 -4.30 -0.82
N LEU A 18 27.03 -4.71 -1.24
CA LEU A 18 25.80 -4.62 -0.44
C LEU A 18 25.76 -5.80 0.56
N PRO A 19 25.35 -5.61 1.81
CA PRO A 19 25.41 -6.64 2.84
C PRO A 19 24.38 -7.77 2.65
N ASN A 20 23.31 -7.52 1.90
CA ASN A 20 22.27 -8.48 1.56
C ASN A 20 21.55 -8.05 0.27
N ARG A 21 20.57 -8.85 -0.15
CA ARG A 21 19.83 -8.67 -1.40
C ARG A 21 18.48 -7.98 -1.24
N VAL A 22 18.35 -7.15 -0.22
CA VAL A 22 17.13 -6.39 0.04
C VAL A 22 17.34 -4.91 -0.26
N LEU A 23 16.55 -4.39 -1.19
CA LEU A 23 16.45 -2.97 -1.49
C LEU A 23 15.14 -2.41 -0.91
N MET A 24 15.23 -1.36 -0.09
CA MET A 24 14.06 -0.56 0.27
C MET A 24 13.69 0.33 -0.90
N GLY A 25 12.60 -0.02 -1.59
CA GLY A 25 12.13 0.74 -2.75
C GLY A 25 11.63 2.13 -2.39
N SER A 26 11.75 3.04 -3.34
CA SER A 26 11.33 4.44 -3.22
C SER A 26 9.88 4.59 -2.77
N MET A 27 9.65 5.50 -1.84
CA MET A 27 8.32 5.93 -1.40
C MET A 27 8.37 7.43 -1.08
N HIS A 28 7.51 8.21 -1.71
CA HIS A 28 7.24 9.57 -1.27
C HIS A 28 6.43 9.51 0.01
N VAL A 29 6.97 10.01 1.11
CA VAL A 29 6.39 9.86 2.44
C VAL A 29 5.77 11.15 2.99
N GLY A 30 5.93 12.28 2.27
CA GLY A 30 5.42 13.59 2.66
C GLY A 30 6.25 14.24 3.78
N LEU A 31 7.36 13.62 4.19
CA LEU A 31 8.35 14.24 5.07
C LEU A 31 9.24 15.21 4.30
N GLU A 32 9.36 14.99 3.01
CA GLU A 32 10.17 15.79 2.09
C GLU A 32 9.78 17.27 2.09
N GLU A 33 8.49 17.55 2.34
CA GLU A 33 7.93 18.91 2.39
C GLU A 33 7.40 19.30 3.78
N ALA A 34 7.58 18.44 4.78
CA ALA A 34 7.07 18.68 6.12
C ALA A 34 7.95 19.66 6.92
N GLU A 35 7.38 20.29 7.94
CA GLU A 35 8.14 21.02 8.95
C GLU A 35 9.10 20.05 9.66
N HIS A 36 10.37 20.45 9.84
CA HIS A 36 11.46 19.58 10.33
C HIS A 36 11.60 18.28 9.51
N GLY A 37 11.33 18.36 8.21
CA GLY A 37 11.23 17.20 7.32
C GLY A 37 12.53 16.42 7.23
N PHE A 38 13.69 17.10 7.14
CA PHE A 38 14.99 16.42 7.03
C PHE A 38 15.39 15.68 8.30
N GLU A 39 15.10 16.24 9.49
CA GLU A 39 15.32 15.57 10.77
C GLU A 39 14.41 14.34 10.91
N ARG A 40 13.17 14.46 10.49
CA ARG A 40 12.21 13.34 10.48
C ARG A 40 12.59 12.27 9.45
N MET A 41 13.00 12.65 8.24
CA MET A 41 13.54 11.71 7.24
C MET A 41 14.80 11.01 7.74
N ALA A 42 15.69 11.73 8.44
CA ALA A 42 16.89 11.16 9.05
C ALA A 42 16.53 10.05 10.04
N ALA A 43 15.56 10.29 10.93
CA ALA A 43 15.08 9.27 11.87
C ALA A 43 14.41 8.08 11.15
N PHE A 44 13.59 8.37 10.15
CA PHE A 44 12.88 7.37 9.34
C PHE A 44 13.86 6.43 8.62
N TYR A 45 14.82 6.95 7.87
CA TYR A 45 15.77 6.12 7.11
C TYR A 45 16.81 5.45 8.01
N ALA A 46 17.27 6.13 9.07
CA ALA A 46 18.19 5.53 10.05
C ALA A 46 17.58 4.29 10.75
N ALA A 47 16.29 4.30 11.06
CA ALA A 47 15.63 3.13 11.64
C ALA A 47 15.70 1.92 10.71
N ARG A 48 15.52 2.09 9.39
CA ARG A 48 15.60 1.01 8.39
C ARG A 48 17.04 0.55 8.15
N ALA A 49 17.99 1.48 8.18
CA ALA A 49 19.42 1.15 8.13
C ALA A 49 19.84 0.30 9.33
N ARG A 50 19.45 0.67 10.55
CA ARG A 50 19.65 -0.14 11.77
C ARG A 50 18.99 -1.50 11.66
N GLY A 51 17.80 -1.58 11.04
CA GLY A 51 17.10 -2.81 10.72
C GLY A 51 17.80 -3.67 9.66
N GLY A 52 18.96 -3.26 9.14
CA GLY A 52 19.85 -4.08 8.31
C GLY A 52 19.51 -4.14 6.83
N VAL A 53 18.65 -3.25 6.28
CA VAL A 53 18.36 -3.23 4.84
C VAL A 53 19.62 -2.98 4.00
N GLY A 54 19.78 -3.71 2.89
CA GLY A 54 21.02 -3.67 2.09
C GLY A 54 21.27 -2.35 1.37
N LEU A 55 20.21 -1.76 0.82
CA LEU A 55 20.24 -0.46 0.13
C LEU A 55 18.89 0.24 0.30
N ILE A 56 18.91 1.52 0.61
CA ILE A 56 17.70 2.37 0.71
C ILE A 56 17.61 3.26 -0.53
N VAL A 57 16.40 3.45 -1.07
CA VAL A 57 16.11 4.46 -2.08
C VAL A 57 15.10 5.46 -1.50
N THR A 58 15.41 6.75 -1.57
CA THR A 58 14.54 7.82 -1.05
C THR A 58 13.24 7.95 -1.86
N GLY A 59 12.29 8.73 -1.35
CA GLY A 59 11.21 9.29 -2.16
C GLY A 59 11.74 10.08 -3.36
N GLY A 60 10.90 10.28 -4.37
CA GLY A 60 11.28 10.96 -5.61
C GLY A 60 11.58 12.44 -5.39
N ILE A 61 12.74 12.89 -5.84
CA ILE A 61 13.22 14.26 -5.75
C ILE A 61 13.36 14.82 -7.18
N ALA A 62 12.75 15.98 -7.44
CA ALA A 62 12.74 16.56 -8.79
C ALA A 62 14.11 17.14 -9.18
N PRO A 63 14.55 16.97 -10.46
CA PRO A 63 15.80 17.55 -10.94
C PRO A 63 15.69 19.03 -11.31
N ASN A 64 14.46 19.55 -11.44
CA ASN A 64 14.16 20.94 -11.77
C ASN A 64 12.73 21.32 -11.32
N ASP A 65 12.33 22.57 -11.53
CA ASP A 65 11.01 23.07 -11.09
C ASP A 65 9.85 22.45 -11.88
N GLU A 66 10.03 22.20 -13.17
CA GLU A 66 9.01 21.59 -14.04
C GLU A 66 8.73 20.13 -13.68
N GLY A 67 9.72 19.45 -13.07
CA GLY A 67 9.65 18.05 -12.68
C GLY A 67 9.00 17.77 -11.33
N ARG A 68 8.65 18.80 -10.56
CA ARG A 68 8.04 18.63 -9.23
C ARG A 68 6.63 18.02 -9.32
N PRO A 69 6.16 17.31 -8.28
CA PRO A 69 4.78 16.78 -8.25
C PRO A 69 3.72 17.90 -8.19
N TYR A 70 4.00 18.97 -7.45
CA TYR A 70 3.14 20.13 -7.23
C TYR A 70 4.00 21.35 -6.89
N GLU A 71 3.41 22.52 -6.85
CA GLU A 71 4.11 23.73 -6.43
C GLU A 71 4.64 23.60 -5.00
N GLY A 72 5.93 23.81 -4.80
CA GLY A 72 6.61 23.61 -3.52
C GLY A 72 7.08 22.18 -3.25
N GLY A 73 6.83 21.22 -4.16
CA GLY A 73 7.33 19.85 -4.04
C GLY A 73 8.87 19.78 -4.00
N ALA A 74 9.39 18.70 -3.41
CA ALA A 74 10.82 18.51 -3.18
C ALA A 74 11.64 18.45 -4.47
N LYS A 75 12.79 19.11 -4.47
CA LYS A 75 13.76 19.12 -5.58
C LYS A 75 15.19 19.16 -5.03
N LEU A 76 16.17 18.84 -5.87
CA LEU A 76 17.59 18.98 -5.55
C LEU A 76 18.32 19.66 -6.72
N THR A 77 18.45 20.99 -6.66
CA THR A 77 18.96 21.86 -7.73
C THR A 77 20.09 22.77 -7.31
N THR A 78 20.33 22.90 -5.99
CA THR A 78 21.31 23.81 -5.41
C THR A 78 22.16 23.12 -4.34
N GLU A 79 23.34 23.73 -4.06
CA GLU A 79 24.24 23.30 -2.98
C GLU A 79 23.60 23.43 -1.59
N ALA A 80 22.76 24.46 -1.40
CA ALA A 80 22.08 24.68 -0.13
C ALA A 80 21.06 23.56 0.15
N GLU A 81 20.34 23.08 -0.86
CA GLU A 81 19.46 21.93 -0.78
C GLU A 81 20.29 20.65 -0.47
N ALA A 82 21.44 20.45 -1.14
CA ALA A 82 22.32 19.31 -0.90
C ALA A 82 22.83 19.25 0.55
N GLU A 83 23.14 20.39 1.16
CA GLU A 83 23.58 20.42 2.56
C GLU A 83 22.49 19.97 3.53
N GLN A 84 21.21 20.24 3.26
CA GLN A 84 20.10 19.74 4.06
C GLN A 84 19.99 18.20 3.98
N HIS A 85 20.20 17.63 2.79
CA HIS A 85 20.18 16.18 2.59
C HIS A 85 21.28 15.44 3.38
N ARG A 86 22.38 16.11 3.78
CA ARG A 86 23.43 15.50 4.61
C ARG A 86 22.91 15.02 5.96
N LEU A 87 21.90 15.66 6.54
CA LEU A 87 21.27 15.18 7.76
C LEU A 87 20.77 13.74 7.61
N VAL A 88 20.22 13.43 6.46
CA VAL A 88 19.66 12.10 6.13
C VAL A 88 20.79 11.10 5.88
N THR A 89 21.72 11.41 5.00
CA THR A 89 22.82 10.49 4.62
C THR A 89 23.72 10.19 5.81
N ASP A 90 24.08 11.19 6.61
CA ASP A 90 24.89 11.03 7.82
C ASP A 90 24.17 10.14 8.87
N ALA A 91 22.84 10.27 9.00
CA ALA A 91 22.07 9.45 9.93
C ALA A 91 22.05 7.98 9.49
N VAL A 92 21.86 7.72 8.20
CA VAL A 92 21.89 6.36 7.62
C VAL A 92 23.28 5.73 7.75
N HIS A 93 24.33 6.48 7.43
CA HIS A 93 25.72 6.00 7.52
C HIS A 93 26.15 5.68 8.95
N ARG A 94 25.70 6.46 9.94
CA ARG A 94 25.95 6.14 11.37
C ARG A 94 25.40 4.80 11.80
N GLU A 95 24.32 4.33 11.15
CA GLU A 95 23.75 2.99 11.37
C GLU A 95 24.37 1.93 10.43
N GLY A 96 25.41 2.28 9.67
CA GLY A 96 26.08 1.36 8.74
C GLY A 96 25.33 1.09 7.43
N GLY A 97 24.24 1.81 7.17
CA GLY A 97 23.40 1.66 5.97
C GLY A 97 23.99 2.34 4.73
N ARG A 98 23.37 2.05 3.57
CA ARG A 98 23.61 2.74 2.30
C ARG A 98 22.32 3.32 1.76
N ILE A 99 22.39 4.50 1.13
CA ILE A 99 21.22 5.23 0.65
C ILE A 99 21.48 5.87 -0.71
N ALA A 100 20.52 5.70 -1.63
CA ALA A 100 20.49 6.32 -2.94
C ALA A 100 19.32 7.30 -3.04
N LEU A 101 19.51 8.42 -3.74
CA LEU A 101 18.45 9.41 -4.01
C LEU A 101 17.69 9.02 -5.28
N GLN A 102 16.37 8.91 -5.24
CA GLN A 102 15.61 8.78 -6.47
C GLN A 102 15.45 10.14 -7.16
N ILE A 103 15.90 10.25 -8.42
CA ILE A 103 15.67 11.41 -9.27
C ILE A 103 14.42 11.16 -10.10
N LEU A 104 13.38 11.93 -9.85
CA LEU A 104 12.06 11.77 -10.42
C LEU A 104 11.55 13.07 -11.04
N HIS A 105 11.27 13.05 -12.34
CA HIS A 105 10.56 14.10 -13.03
C HIS A 105 9.14 13.64 -13.35
N PHE A 106 8.13 14.32 -12.80
CA PHE A 106 6.73 13.88 -12.87
C PHE A 106 6.13 13.92 -14.27
N GLY A 107 6.70 14.72 -15.19
CA GLY A 107 6.18 14.83 -16.56
C GLY A 107 4.72 15.28 -16.57
N ARG A 108 3.89 14.67 -17.39
CA ARG A 108 2.46 14.98 -17.51
C ARG A 108 1.62 14.55 -16.28
N TYR A 109 2.22 13.88 -15.30
CA TYR A 109 1.56 13.51 -14.06
C TYR A 109 1.65 14.58 -12.97
N ALA A 110 2.39 15.65 -13.18
CA ALA A 110 2.44 16.75 -12.24
C ALA A 110 1.07 17.45 -12.07
N TYR A 111 0.84 17.96 -10.86
CA TYR A 111 -0.41 18.63 -10.48
C TYR A 111 -0.32 20.16 -10.49
N HIS A 112 0.75 20.74 -11.06
CA HIS A 112 0.91 22.19 -11.31
C HIS A 112 0.73 22.52 -12.79
N ALA A 113 0.51 23.80 -13.13
CA ALA A 113 0.21 24.23 -14.50
C ALA A 113 1.42 24.21 -15.44
N ASP A 114 2.65 24.24 -14.90
CA ASP A 114 3.91 24.33 -15.68
C ASP A 114 4.47 22.95 -16.06
N LEU A 115 3.63 21.91 -16.01
CA LEU A 115 4.05 20.54 -16.34
C LEU A 115 4.43 20.40 -17.81
N VAL A 116 5.38 19.51 -18.09
CA VAL A 116 5.96 19.28 -19.42
C VAL A 116 5.92 17.79 -19.78
N ALA A 117 5.97 17.50 -21.09
CA ALA A 117 5.95 16.14 -21.61
C ALA A 117 6.63 16.09 -23.00
N PRO A 118 6.94 14.90 -23.56
CA PRO A 118 7.41 14.77 -24.93
C PRO A 118 6.40 15.25 -25.96
N SER A 119 5.09 15.17 -25.67
CA SER A 119 3.99 15.63 -26.50
C SER A 119 2.87 16.21 -25.65
N PRO A 120 2.05 17.15 -26.14
CA PRO A 120 1.03 17.86 -25.36
C PRO A 120 -0.23 17.00 -25.12
N LEU A 121 -0.05 15.83 -24.53
CA LEU A 121 -1.09 14.84 -24.26
C LEU A 121 -1.43 14.82 -22.77
N GLN A 122 -2.64 15.27 -22.42
CA GLN A 122 -3.11 15.26 -21.04
C GLN A 122 -3.23 13.83 -20.50
N ALA A 123 -2.70 13.59 -19.30
CA ALA A 123 -2.91 12.33 -18.61
C ALA A 123 -4.33 12.25 -18.01
N PRO A 124 -4.98 11.07 -18.01
CA PRO A 124 -6.31 10.90 -17.41
C PRO A 124 -6.38 11.22 -15.91
N ILE A 125 -5.25 11.26 -15.24
CA ILE A 125 -5.09 11.50 -13.80
C ILE A 125 -4.59 12.91 -13.46
N SER A 126 -4.28 13.75 -14.47
CA SER A 126 -3.86 15.14 -14.27
C SER A 126 -4.93 16.13 -14.76
N PRO A 127 -5.17 17.25 -14.04
CA PRO A 127 -6.11 18.27 -14.47
C PRO A 127 -5.57 19.18 -15.60
N HIS A 128 -4.28 19.09 -15.91
CA HIS A 128 -3.59 20.01 -16.82
C HIS A 128 -3.09 19.32 -18.09
N VAL A 129 -3.02 20.08 -19.20
CA VAL A 129 -2.37 19.67 -20.45
C VAL A 129 -0.90 20.09 -20.38
N PRO A 130 0.06 19.16 -20.58
CA PRO A 130 1.47 19.50 -20.54
C PRO A 130 1.91 20.34 -21.74
N ARG A 131 2.91 21.20 -21.52
CA ARG A 131 3.65 21.85 -22.60
C ARG A 131 4.63 20.83 -23.21
N GLU A 132 4.68 20.78 -24.54
CA GLU A 132 5.68 19.99 -25.25
C GLU A 132 7.09 20.56 -25.02
N LEU A 133 8.04 19.70 -24.67
CA LEU A 133 9.45 20.05 -24.53
C LEU A 133 10.07 20.32 -25.91
N THR A 134 10.75 21.46 -26.10
CA THR A 134 11.61 21.70 -27.25
C THR A 134 12.88 20.85 -27.20
N ASP A 135 13.63 20.73 -28.31
CA ASP A 135 14.93 20.03 -28.32
C ASP A 135 15.90 20.62 -27.26
N ALA A 136 15.93 21.94 -27.12
CA ALA A 136 16.73 22.62 -26.10
C ALA A 136 16.26 22.33 -24.66
N ASP A 137 14.96 22.21 -24.45
CA ASP A 137 14.40 21.83 -23.14
C ASP A 137 14.79 20.39 -22.77
N VAL A 138 14.78 19.47 -23.75
CA VAL A 138 15.20 18.08 -23.53
C VAL A 138 16.67 18.02 -23.12
N GLU A 139 17.57 18.70 -23.83
CA GLU A 139 19.00 18.77 -23.49
C GLU A 139 19.23 19.40 -22.10
N ARG A 140 18.51 20.47 -21.77
CA ARG A 140 18.56 21.09 -20.44
C ARG A 140 18.10 20.11 -19.36
N THR A 141 17.02 19.37 -19.59
CA THR A 141 16.50 18.38 -18.63
C THR A 141 17.52 17.25 -18.40
N ILE A 142 18.20 16.77 -19.43
CA ILE A 142 19.29 15.79 -19.30
C ILE A 142 20.40 16.33 -18.37
N GLU A 143 20.82 17.59 -18.58
CA GLU A 143 21.84 18.22 -17.73
C GLU A 143 21.34 18.45 -16.29
N ASP A 144 20.04 18.70 -16.10
CA ASP A 144 19.43 18.82 -14.79
C ASP A 144 19.54 17.50 -14.00
N TYR A 145 19.33 16.34 -14.64
CA TYR A 145 19.56 15.02 -14.01
C TYR A 145 21.03 14.85 -13.60
N ALA A 146 21.97 15.19 -14.48
CA ALA A 146 23.41 15.09 -14.19
C ALA A 146 23.82 16.02 -13.04
N ARG A 147 23.30 17.26 -13.02
CA ARG A 147 23.52 18.20 -11.92
C ARG A 147 22.96 17.65 -10.59
N THR A 148 21.73 17.14 -10.58
CA THR A 148 21.12 16.56 -9.37
C THR A 148 21.92 15.37 -8.87
N ALA A 149 22.44 14.51 -9.74
CA ALA A 149 23.29 13.40 -9.34
C ALA A 149 24.61 13.87 -8.71
N ARG A 150 25.26 14.93 -9.24
CA ARG A 150 26.45 15.53 -8.61
C ARG A 150 26.13 16.07 -7.22
N LEU A 151 24.99 16.76 -7.06
CA LEU A 151 24.54 17.30 -5.78
C LEU A 151 24.24 16.18 -4.78
N ALA A 152 23.60 15.08 -5.23
CA ALA A 152 23.36 13.90 -4.41
C ALA A 152 24.69 13.29 -3.91
N ARG A 153 25.70 13.12 -4.78
CA ARG A 153 27.03 12.65 -4.37
C ARG A 153 27.66 13.58 -3.34
N ARG A 154 27.56 14.90 -3.50
CA ARG A 154 28.04 15.90 -2.52
C ARG A 154 27.29 15.84 -1.19
N ALA A 155 25.99 15.54 -1.24
CA ALA A 155 25.16 15.34 -0.05
C ALA A 155 25.47 14.02 0.69
N GLY A 156 26.38 13.19 0.18
CA GLY A 156 26.80 11.95 0.81
C GLY A 156 25.97 10.71 0.43
N TYR A 157 25.10 10.79 -0.58
CA TYR A 157 24.43 9.60 -1.09
C TYR A 157 25.43 8.61 -1.70
N ASP A 158 25.17 7.31 -1.54
CA ASP A 158 25.96 6.22 -2.13
C ASP A 158 25.61 5.97 -3.60
N GLY A 159 24.48 6.51 -4.05
CA GLY A 159 24.01 6.36 -5.41
C GLY A 159 22.80 7.23 -5.72
N VAL A 160 22.31 7.07 -6.97
CA VAL A 160 21.03 7.61 -7.42
C VAL A 160 20.20 6.53 -8.10
N GLU A 161 18.88 6.65 -8.01
CA GLU A 161 17.95 5.89 -8.86
C GLU A 161 17.31 6.85 -9.87
N ILE A 162 17.50 6.55 -11.16
CA ILE A 162 16.88 7.29 -12.27
C ILE A 162 15.52 6.66 -12.55
N MET A 163 14.45 7.43 -12.33
CA MET A 163 13.07 6.93 -12.45
C MET A 163 12.62 6.89 -13.90
N GLY A 164 12.73 5.73 -14.54
CA GLY A 164 12.39 5.48 -15.95
C GLY A 164 11.11 4.67 -16.17
N SER A 165 10.22 4.57 -15.17
CA SER A 165 9.02 3.73 -15.24
C SER A 165 7.75 4.43 -14.75
N GLU A 166 6.64 3.69 -14.72
CA GLU A 166 5.34 4.02 -14.09
C GLU A 166 4.61 5.23 -14.70
N GLY A 167 5.00 5.64 -15.94
CA GLY A 167 4.35 6.71 -16.70
C GLY A 167 4.89 8.11 -16.42
N TYR A 168 6.01 8.25 -15.72
CA TYR A 168 6.70 9.52 -15.52
C TYR A 168 7.48 9.95 -16.77
N LEU A 169 8.09 11.14 -16.75
CA LEU A 169 8.66 11.80 -17.95
C LEU A 169 9.51 10.86 -18.82
N ILE A 170 10.45 10.13 -18.25
CA ILE A 170 11.31 9.22 -19.01
C ILE A 170 10.49 8.12 -19.71
N ASN A 171 9.53 7.54 -19.01
CA ASN A 171 8.65 6.51 -19.56
C ASN A 171 7.72 7.09 -20.65
N GLU A 172 7.30 8.35 -20.51
CA GLU A 172 6.53 9.05 -21.55
C GLU A 172 7.31 9.21 -22.86
N PHE A 173 8.64 9.43 -22.79
CA PHE A 173 9.49 9.47 -23.98
C PHE A 173 9.61 8.09 -24.66
N ILE A 174 9.65 7.02 -23.88
CA ILE A 174 9.84 5.64 -24.36
C ILE A 174 8.58 5.12 -25.05
N ALA A 175 7.39 5.33 -24.46
CA ALA A 175 6.15 4.76 -24.94
C ALA A 175 5.61 5.47 -26.19
N ALA A 176 5.28 4.71 -27.23
CA ALA A 176 4.71 5.26 -28.47
C ALA A 176 3.37 5.97 -28.25
N GLY A 177 2.58 5.53 -27.24
CA GLY A 177 1.29 6.13 -26.91
C GLY A 177 1.37 7.56 -26.36
N THR A 178 2.53 8.00 -25.89
CA THR A 178 2.73 9.33 -25.26
C THR A 178 3.80 10.18 -25.96
N ASN A 179 4.58 9.60 -26.85
CA ASN A 179 5.62 10.32 -27.60
C ASN A 179 5.26 10.35 -29.09
N HIS A 180 4.64 11.44 -29.53
CA HIS A 180 4.28 11.68 -30.93
C HIS A 180 5.26 12.59 -31.66
N ARG A 181 6.47 12.78 -31.13
CA ARG A 181 7.52 13.61 -31.74
C ARG A 181 8.02 13.01 -33.04
N THR A 182 8.48 13.88 -33.94
CA THR A 182 9.07 13.51 -35.23
C THR A 182 10.55 13.89 -35.37
N ASP A 183 11.13 14.42 -34.28
CA ASP A 183 12.55 14.78 -34.20
C ASP A 183 13.39 13.60 -33.67
N ARG A 184 14.67 13.85 -33.32
CA ARG A 184 15.59 12.84 -32.80
C ARG A 184 15.19 12.19 -31.46
N TRP A 185 14.13 12.69 -30.80
CA TRP A 185 13.61 12.20 -29.52
C TRP A 185 12.32 11.38 -29.67
N GLY A 186 11.83 11.18 -30.91
CA GLY A 186 10.57 10.50 -31.19
C GLY A 186 10.60 9.68 -32.48
N GLY A 187 9.48 9.05 -32.80
CA GLY A 187 9.34 8.15 -33.95
C GLY A 187 9.87 6.74 -33.65
N SER A 188 11.05 6.39 -34.15
CA SER A 188 11.65 5.07 -33.94
C SER A 188 11.97 4.81 -32.46
N TYR A 189 12.01 3.54 -32.06
CA TYR A 189 12.35 3.20 -30.68
C TYR A 189 13.75 3.69 -30.28
N GLU A 190 14.71 3.63 -31.20
CA GLU A 190 16.07 4.17 -30.98
C GLU A 190 16.04 5.67 -30.63
N ASN A 191 15.17 6.44 -31.25
CA ASN A 191 14.98 7.86 -30.92
C ASN A 191 14.29 8.02 -29.57
N ARG A 192 13.21 7.23 -29.31
CA ARG A 192 12.47 7.31 -28.05
C ARG A 192 13.32 6.93 -26.83
N MET A 193 14.21 5.92 -26.96
CA MET A 193 15.11 5.52 -25.87
C MET A 193 16.34 6.43 -25.71
N ARG A 194 16.59 7.34 -26.64
CA ARG A 194 17.75 8.27 -26.60
C ARG A 194 17.75 9.10 -25.32
N PHE A 195 16.59 9.60 -24.91
CA PHE A 195 16.47 10.44 -23.71
C PHE A 195 16.95 9.71 -22.43
N PRO A 196 16.43 8.54 -22.05
CA PRO A 196 16.94 7.81 -20.88
C PRO A 196 18.40 7.40 -20.99
N VAL A 197 18.85 6.97 -22.17
CA VAL A 197 20.25 6.54 -22.37
C VAL A 197 21.22 7.72 -22.18
N GLU A 198 20.90 8.89 -22.74
CA GLU A 198 21.69 10.10 -22.54
C GLU A 198 21.70 10.57 -21.08
N ILE A 199 20.57 10.46 -20.37
CA ILE A 199 20.51 10.75 -18.92
C ILE A 199 21.50 9.86 -18.17
N VAL A 200 21.43 8.52 -18.35
CA VAL A 200 22.31 7.59 -17.64
C VAL A 200 23.78 7.88 -17.97
N ARG A 201 24.10 8.10 -19.24
CA ARG A 201 25.47 8.43 -19.69
C ARG A 201 25.98 9.71 -19.03
N ARG A 202 25.21 10.80 -19.07
CA ARG A 202 25.60 12.10 -18.46
C ARG A 202 25.68 12.03 -16.93
N VAL A 203 24.79 11.27 -16.30
CA VAL A 203 24.88 11.01 -14.87
C VAL A 203 26.16 10.25 -14.53
N ARG A 204 26.52 9.18 -15.28
CA ARG A 204 27.77 8.45 -15.07
C ARG A 204 29.01 9.32 -15.25
N GLU A 205 29.05 10.14 -16.31
CA GLU A 205 30.12 11.11 -16.52
C GLU A 205 30.24 12.12 -15.35
N ALA A 206 29.09 12.53 -14.79
CA ALA A 206 29.04 13.51 -13.71
C ALA A 206 29.46 12.98 -12.33
N VAL A 207 29.22 11.69 -12.07
CA VAL A 207 29.46 11.07 -10.76
C VAL A 207 30.66 10.10 -10.71
N GLY A 208 31.29 9.77 -11.85
CA GLY A 208 32.44 8.84 -11.91
C GLY A 208 32.06 7.37 -11.75
N GLU A 209 33.07 6.48 -11.63
CA GLU A 209 32.91 5.03 -11.70
C GLU A 209 32.46 4.40 -10.37
N ASP A 210 32.76 5.01 -9.23
CA ASP A 210 32.56 4.51 -7.87
C ASP A 210 31.28 5.03 -7.22
N PHE A 211 30.18 5.07 -7.98
CA PHE A 211 28.88 5.55 -7.52
C PHE A 211 27.74 4.68 -8.07
N ILE A 212 26.80 4.29 -7.24
CA ILE A 212 25.69 3.43 -7.66
C ILE A 212 24.73 4.22 -8.55
N ILE A 213 24.47 3.72 -9.75
CA ILE A 213 23.41 4.23 -10.63
C ILE A 213 22.39 3.11 -10.83
N ILE A 214 21.22 3.28 -10.23
CA ILE A 214 20.09 2.39 -10.44
C ILE A 214 19.24 3.00 -11.56
N TYR A 215 18.91 2.20 -12.57
CA TYR A 215 17.89 2.61 -13.53
C TYR A 215 16.59 1.85 -13.24
N ARG A 216 15.49 2.58 -12.95
CA ARG A 216 14.19 1.97 -12.75
C ARG A 216 13.50 1.80 -14.10
N LEU A 217 13.55 0.57 -14.61
CA LEU A 217 13.07 0.19 -15.92
C LEU A 217 11.59 -0.20 -15.88
N SER A 218 10.76 0.37 -16.75
CA SER A 218 9.40 -0.12 -16.94
C SER A 218 9.42 -1.46 -17.67
N MET A 219 9.26 -2.53 -16.90
CA MET A 219 9.24 -3.89 -17.46
C MET A 219 7.90 -4.23 -18.10
N LEU A 220 6.81 -3.62 -17.63
CA LEU A 220 5.46 -3.91 -18.08
C LEU A 220 4.59 -2.66 -17.88
N ASP A 221 4.24 -2.00 -18.97
CA ASP A 221 3.54 -0.70 -18.91
C ASP A 221 2.05 -0.84 -18.54
N LEU A 222 1.37 -1.89 -18.98
CA LEU A 222 -0.06 -2.15 -18.79
C LEU A 222 -0.97 -1.03 -19.32
N VAL A 223 -0.53 -0.35 -20.36
CA VAL A 223 -1.28 0.69 -21.08
C VAL A 223 -1.19 0.49 -22.60
N PRO A 224 -2.20 0.95 -23.36
CA PRO A 224 -2.13 0.95 -24.83
C PRO A 224 -0.95 1.78 -25.34
N GLY A 225 -0.23 1.28 -26.33
CA GLY A 225 0.94 1.95 -26.88
C GLY A 225 2.17 1.92 -25.98
N GLY A 226 2.19 1.07 -24.97
CA GLY A 226 3.36 0.76 -24.17
C GLY A 226 4.42 -0.03 -24.94
N SER A 227 5.56 -0.30 -24.29
CA SER A 227 6.69 -0.99 -24.90
C SER A 227 6.40 -2.48 -25.09
N SER A 228 7.04 -3.09 -26.10
CA SER A 228 7.12 -4.55 -26.29
C SER A 228 8.32 -5.12 -25.52
N LEU A 229 8.32 -6.42 -25.25
CA LEU A 229 9.45 -7.08 -24.57
C LEU A 229 10.79 -6.89 -25.30
N PRO A 230 10.88 -7.03 -26.64
CA PRO A 230 12.15 -6.75 -27.34
C PRO A 230 12.63 -5.30 -27.19
N GLU A 231 11.72 -4.33 -27.14
CA GLU A 231 12.05 -2.93 -26.88
C GLU A 231 12.60 -2.76 -25.46
N VAL A 232 11.95 -3.36 -24.46
CA VAL A 232 12.41 -3.31 -23.06
C VAL A 232 13.80 -3.91 -22.91
N VAL A 233 14.07 -5.07 -23.53
CA VAL A 233 15.40 -5.70 -23.54
C VAL A 233 16.44 -4.80 -24.20
N THR A 234 16.09 -4.17 -25.33
CA THR A 234 16.97 -3.24 -26.05
C THR A 234 17.34 -2.05 -25.15
N LEU A 235 16.36 -1.44 -24.46
CA LEU A 235 16.61 -0.35 -23.52
C LEU A 235 17.47 -0.79 -22.34
N ALA A 236 17.21 -1.98 -21.76
CA ALA A 236 17.99 -2.50 -20.65
C ALA A 236 19.49 -2.62 -21.01
N LYS A 237 19.79 -3.17 -22.18
CA LYS A 237 21.18 -3.26 -22.70
C LYS A 237 21.79 -1.88 -22.95
N ALA A 238 21.02 -0.94 -23.46
CA ALA A 238 21.49 0.40 -23.73
C ALA A 238 21.80 1.19 -22.44
N VAL A 239 20.98 1.09 -21.40
CA VAL A 239 21.24 1.77 -20.11
C VAL A 239 22.38 1.09 -19.34
N GLU A 240 22.55 -0.23 -19.43
CA GLU A 240 23.73 -0.94 -18.94
C GLU A 240 25.01 -0.39 -19.59
N ALA A 241 25.03 -0.35 -20.93
CA ALA A 241 26.15 0.19 -21.69
C ALA A 241 26.44 1.67 -21.39
N ALA A 242 25.42 2.44 -21.03
CA ALA A 242 25.55 3.85 -20.62
C ALA A 242 26.08 4.03 -19.19
N GLY A 243 26.19 2.94 -18.40
CA GLY A 243 26.81 2.93 -17.07
C GLY A 243 25.88 2.73 -15.89
N ALA A 244 24.68 2.19 -16.09
CA ALA A 244 23.85 1.73 -14.96
C ALA A 244 24.55 0.61 -14.19
N THR A 245 24.46 0.62 -12.86
CA THR A 245 25.06 -0.37 -11.96
C THR A 245 24.06 -1.46 -11.59
N LEU A 246 22.78 -1.10 -11.48
CA LEU A 246 21.65 -1.96 -11.15
C LEU A 246 20.46 -1.58 -12.02
N ILE A 247 19.62 -2.55 -12.36
CA ILE A 247 18.31 -2.30 -12.96
C ILE A 247 17.23 -2.74 -11.98
N ASN A 248 16.45 -1.77 -11.49
CA ASN A 248 15.26 -2.01 -10.69
C ASN A 248 14.04 -2.04 -11.60
N THR A 249 13.18 -3.03 -11.47
CA THR A 249 12.04 -3.21 -12.38
C THR A 249 10.80 -2.49 -11.87
N GLY A 250 10.08 -1.82 -12.77
CA GLY A 250 8.82 -1.12 -12.51
C GLY A 250 7.65 -1.81 -13.22
N ILE A 251 6.46 -1.78 -12.64
CA ILE A 251 5.28 -2.48 -13.14
C ILE A 251 4.07 -1.56 -13.15
N GLY A 252 3.52 -1.34 -14.33
CA GLY A 252 2.28 -0.61 -14.56
C GLY A 252 2.42 0.90 -14.42
N TRP A 253 1.72 1.63 -15.25
CA TRP A 253 1.59 3.08 -15.14
C TRP A 253 0.54 3.45 -14.08
N HIS A 254 0.63 4.64 -13.51
CA HIS A 254 -0.37 5.12 -12.54
C HIS A 254 -1.79 5.21 -13.14
N GLU A 255 -1.91 5.42 -14.44
CA GLU A 255 -3.19 5.44 -15.16
C GLU A 255 -3.68 4.06 -15.61
N ALA A 256 -2.88 3.01 -15.45
CA ALA A 256 -3.26 1.64 -15.80
C ALA A 256 -4.51 1.20 -15.02
N ARG A 257 -5.37 0.44 -15.69
CA ARG A 257 -6.63 -0.07 -15.12
C ARG A 257 -6.52 -1.53 -14.64
N ILE A 258 -5.29 -1.96 -14.38
CA ILE A 258 -4.95 -3.28 -13.84
C ILE A 258 -4.21 -3.04 -12.51
N PRO A 259 -4.68 -3.60 -11.39
CA PRO A 259 -4.00 -3.42 -10.11
C PRO A 259 -2.64 -4.14 -10.11
N THR A 260 -1.63 -3.53 -9.48
CA THR A 260 -0.27 -4.10 -9.42
C THR A 260 0.25 -4.29 -8.01
N ILE A 261 -0.35 -3.62 -7.02
CA ILE A 261 0.19 -3.56 -5.65
C ILE A 261 -0.87 -3.68 -4.55
N ALA A 262 -2.16 -3.73 -4.88
CA ALA A 262 -3.24 -3.83 -3.91
C ALA A 262 -3.29 -5.22 -3.26
N THR A 263 -4.03 -5.35 -2.16
CA THR A 263 -4.17 -6.62 -1.42
C THR A 263 -4.77 -7.75 -2.27
N SER A 264 -5.62 -7.42 -3.25
CA SER A 264 -6.20 -8.38 -4.19
C SER A 264 -5.22 -8.93 -5.24
N VAL A 265 -4.01 -8.34 -5.35
CA VAL A 265 -2.95 -8.85 -6.23
C VAL A 265 -2.20 -9.96 -5.49
N PRO A 266 -2.02 -11.15 -6.08
CA PRO A 266 -1.29 -12.24 -5.45
C PRO A 266 0.15 -11.83 -5.09
N ARG A 267 0.69 -12.43 -4.03
CA ARG A 267 2.07 -12.17 -3.59
C ARG A 267 3.06 -12.52 -4.69
N GLY A 268 4.01 -11.62 -4.96
CA GLY A 268 5.06 -11.82 -5.96
C GLY A 268 4.55 -12.02 -7.40
N ALA A 269 3.28 -11.72 -7.69
CA ALA A 269 2.63 -12.03 -8.96
C ALA A 269 3.44 -11.56 -10.17
N TYR A 270 3.98 -10.35 -10.14
CA TYR A 270 4.66 -9.74 -11.28
C TYR A 270 6.16 -10.09 -11.43
N THR A 271 6.71 -10.94 -10.57
CA THR A 271 8.17 -11.27 -10.61
C THR A 271 8.62 -12.03 -11.86
N TRP A 272 7.67 -12.63 -12.59
CA TRP A 272 7.95 -13.31 -13.87
C TRP A 272 8.50 -12.36 -14.95
N VAL A 273 8.14 -11.07 -14.93
CA VAL A 273 8.64 -10.12 -15.95
C VAL A 273 10.14 -9.84 -15.76
N THR A 274 10.60 -9.74 -14.50
CA THR A 274 12.04 -9.60 -14.21
C THR A 274 12.81 -10.84 -14.68
N LYS A 275 12.23 -12.03 -14.48
CA LYS A 275 12.81 -13.29 -14.95
C LYS A 275 13.02 -13.31 -16.47
N LYS A 276 12.15 -12.68 -17.27
CA LYS A 276 12.32 -12.56 -18.73
C LYS A 276 13.55 -11.72 -19.13
N LEU A 277 14.07 -10.88 -18.23
CA LEU A 277 15.28 -10.08 -18.47
C LEU A 277 16.55 -10.73 -17.93
N MET A 278 16.43 -11.76 -17.07
CA MET A 278 17.58 -12.48 -16.52
C MET A 278 18.41 -13.11 -17.65
N GLY A 279 19.72 -12.82 -17.64
CA GLY A 279 20.68 -13.27 -18.66
C GLY A 279 20.74 -12.40 -19.93
N GLU A 280 19.88 -11.40 -20.09
CA GLU A 280 19.94 -10.43 -21.19
C GLU A 280 20.92 -9.27 -20.92
N VAL A 281 21.16 -8.97 -19.65
CA VAL A 281 22.12 -7.98 -19.14
C VAL A 281 23.04 -8.61 -18.10
N SER A 282 24.18 -7.99 -17.82
CA SER A 282 25.15 -8.48 -16.83
C SER A 282 25.03 -7.78 -15.47
N VAL A 283 24.42 -6.60 -15.44
CA VAL A 283 24.16 -5.89 -14.17
C VAL A 283 23.05 -6.58 -13.37
N PRO A 284 23.11 -6.56 -12.03
CA PRO A 284 22.09 -7.18 -11.19
C PRO A 284 20.70 -6.59 -11.42
N LEU A 285 19.70 -7.48 -11.42
CA LEU A 285 18.28 -7.15 -11.57
C LEU A 285 17.54 -7.21 -10.25
N VAL A 286 16.68 -6.21 -10.00
CA VAL A 286 15.85 -6.12 -8.79
C VAL A 286 14.40 -6.33 -9.16
N THR A 287 13.74 -7.32 -8.54
CA THR A 287 12.29 -7.56 -8.73
C THR A 287 11.45 -6.90 -7.64
N THR A 288 10.20 -6.60 -7.94
CA THR A 288 9.31 -5.82 -7.08
C THR A 288 7.86 -6.31 -7.12
N ASN A 289 7.00 -5.65 -6.40
CA ASN A 289 5.54 -5.79 -6.25
C ASN A 289 5.08 -7.01 -5.45
N ARG A 290 4.38 -6.72 -4.35
CA ARG A 290 3.76 -7.70 -3.46
C ARG A 290 4.71 -8.74 -2.86
N ILE A 291 5.97 -8.35 -2.61
CA ILE A 291 6.95 -9.14 -1.86
C ILE A 291 6.90 -8.61 -0.41
N ASN A 292 6.32 -9.37 0.51
CA ASN A 292 6.02 -8.90 1.86
C ASN A 292 6.47 -9.85 2.98
N THR A 293 7.09 -10.98 2.65
CA THR A 293 7.66 -11.92 3.62
C THR A 293 9.07 -12.33 3.19
N PRO A 294 9.96 -12.67 4.16
CA PRO A 294 11.31 -13.13 3.83
C PRO A 294 11.31 -14.51 3.14
N GLU A 295 10.29 -15.36 3.41
CA GLU A 295 10.13 -16.65 2.74
C GLU A 295 9.94 -16.48 1.24
N LEU A 296 9.00 -15.61 0.84
CA LEU A 296 8.76 -15.32 -0.57
C LEU A 296 9.99 -14.69 -1.23
N ALA A 297 10.64 -13.73 -0.55
CA ALA A 297 11.84 -13.09 -1.06
C ALA A 297 12.97 -14.11 -1.31
N GLU A 298 13.18 -15.03 -0.37
CA GLU A 298 14.16 -16.13 -0.50
C GLU A 298 13.83 -17.05 -1.68
N GLU A 299 12.56 -17.49 -1.79
CA GLU A 299 12.09 -18.34 -2.88
C GLU A 299 12.35 -17.70 -4.26
N LEU A 300 12.00 -16.43 -4.42
CA LEU A 300 12.18 -15.71 -5.68
C LEU A 300 13.66 -15.62 -6.11
N LEU A 301 14.57 -15.42 -5.15
CA LEU A 301 16.01 -15.38 -5.42
C LEU A 301 16.57 -16.78 -5.68
N ALA A 302 16.14 -17.78 -4.92
CA ALA A 302 16.55 -19.18 -5.12
C ALA A 302 16.11 -19.71 -6.50
N ASP A 303 14.91 -19.29 -6.97
CA ASP A 303 14.38 -19.62 -8.31
C ASP A 303 15.07 -18.85 -9.45
N GLY A 304 16.02 -17.97 -9.15
CA GLY A 304 16.70 -17.13 -10.14
C GLY A 304 15.76 -16.19 -10.89
N ARG A 305 14.74 -15.64 -10.21
CA ARG A 305 13.84 -14.66 -10.82
C ARG A 305 14.44 -13.26 -10.85
N ALA A 306 15.39 -13.00 -9.96
CA ALA A 306 16.14 -11.75 -9.87
C ALA A 306 17.38 -11.95 -9.01
N ASP A 307 18.27 -10.94 -8.96
CA ASP A 307 19.44 -10.90 -8.09
C ASP A 307 19.16 -10.24 -6.74
N MET A 308 18.16 -9.37 -6.69
CA MET A 308 17.68 -8.65 -5.49
C MET A 308 16.16 -8.54 -5.48
N VAL A 309 15.60 -8.26 -4.30
CA VAL A 309 14.20 -7.92 -4.11
C VAL A 309 14.04 -6.47 -3.64
N SER A 310 13.06 -5.77 -4.19
CA SER A 310 12.65 -4.44 -3.73
C SER A 310 11.40 -4.55 -2.86
N VAL A 311 11.51 -4.12 -1.60
CA VAL A 311 10.45 -4.13 -0.62
C VAL A 311 10.24 -2.70 -0.08
N ALA A 312 9.20 -2.02 -0.54
CA ALA A 312 8.92 -0.64 -0.12
C ALA A 312 8.01 -0.62 1.13
N ARG A 313 6.73 -0.92 0.97
CA ARG A 313 5.74 -0.90 2.07
C ARG A 313 6.01 -1.89 3.21
N PRO A 314 6.67 -3.04 3.04
CA PRO A 314 7.14 -3.85 4.16
C PRO A 314 8.04 -3.07 5.12
N MET A 315 8.85 -2.13 4.63
CA MET A 315 9.71 -1.27 5.46
C MET A 315 8.92 -0.17 6.22
N LEU A 316 7.69 0.14 5.80
CA LEU A 316 6.75 0.94 6.61
C LEU A 316 6.13 0.08 7.71
N ALA A 317 5.70 -1.12 7.38
CA ALA A 317 5.08 -2.04 8.32
C ALA A 317 6.06 -2.47 9.42
N ASP A 318 7.31 -2.76 9.05
CA ASP A 318 8.35 -3.19 9.98
C ASP A 318 9.74 -2.69 9.55
N PRO A 319 10.34 -1.72 10.25
CA PRO A 319 11.68 -1.25 9.95
C PRO A 319 12.76 -2.31 10.17
N ASP A 320 12.50 -3.31 11.03
CA ASP A 320 13.43 -4.39 11.40
C ASP A 320 13.23 -5.67 10.57
N PHE A 321 12.51 -5.59 9.45
CA PHE A 321 12.20 -6.73 8.58
C PHE A 321 13.44 -7.62 8.29
N VAL A 322 14.54 -7.02 7.88
CA VAL A 322 15.77 -7.75 7.52
C VAL A 322 16.48 -8.29 8.76
N ALA A 323 16.57 -7.51 9.83
CA ALA A 323 17.18 -7.96 11.09
C ALA A 323 16.43 -9.16 11.67
N LYS A 324 15.10 -9.12 11.73
CA LYS A 324 14.27 -10.22 12.20
C LYS A 324 14.41 -11.47 11.33
N ALA A 325 14.49 -11.30 10.01
CA ALA A 325 14.78 -12.39 9.08
C ALA A 325 16.16 -13.01 9.33
N ALA A 326 17.19 -12.18 9.52
CA ALA A 326 18.56 -12.62 9.79
C ALA A 326 18.67 -13.36 11.13
N GLU A 327 17.91 -12.96 12.14
CA GLU A 327 17.81 -13.61 13.45
C GLU A 327 16.95 -14.88 13.43
N GLY A 328 16.33 -15.21 12.29
CA GLY A 328 15.46 -16.39 12.17
C GLY A 328 14.12 -16.26 12.89
N ARG A 329 13.63 -15.04 13.06
CA ARG A 329 12.37 -14.68 13.75
C ARG A 329 11.33 -14.06 12.82
N PRO A 330 10.95 -14.71 11.68
CA PRO A 330 9.98 -14.15 10.75
C PRO A 330 8.59 -13.93 11.38
N GLU A 331 8.25 -14.73 12.41
CA GLU A 331 7.00 -14.58 13.17
C GLU A 331 6.92 -13.24 13.91
N ALA A 332 8.03 -12.59 14.20
CA ALA A 332 8.08 -11.27 14.82
C ALA A 332 7.90 -10.11 13.81
N ILE A 333 7.88 -10.40 12.51
CA ILE A 333 7.73 -9.36 11.47
C ILE A 333 6.26 -8.92 11.40
N ASN A 334 6.04 -7.60 11.47
CA ASN A 334 4.75 -7.00 11.18
C ASN A 334 4.57 -6.88 9.65
N THR A 335 3.82 -7.81 9.08
CA THR A 335 3.74 -7.97 7.62
C THR A 335 2.87 -6.90 6.96
N CYS A 336 3.36 -6.30 5.86
CA CYS A 336 2.56 -5.41 5.03
C CYS A 336 1.40 -6.16 4.36
N ILE A 337 0.17 -5.73 4.61
CA ILE A 337 -1.06 -6.36 4.10
C ILE A 337 -1.53 -5.83 2.74
N GLY A 338 -0.78 -4.96 2.07
CA GLY A 338 -1.12 -4.43 0.75
C GLY A 338 -2.35 -3.50 0.70
N CYS A 339 -2.84 -2.99 1.84
CA CYS A 339 -4.09 -2.23 1.95
C CYS A 339 -4.09 -0.82 1.33
N ASN A 340 -2.94 -0.21 1.14
CA ASN A 340 -2.72 1.16 0.64
C ASN A 340 -3.29 2.32 1.51
N GLN A 341 -3.99 2.06 2.61
CA GLN A 341 -4.83 3.03 3.32
C GLN A 341 -4.07 4.15 4.04
N ALA A 342 -2.96 3.83 4.72
CA ALA A 342 -2.17 4.82 5.45
C ALA A 342 -0.88 5.24 4.73
N CYS A 343 -0.54 4.58 3.63
CA CYS A 343 0.58 4.94 2.78
C CYS A 343 0.10 5.71 1.54
N LEU A 344 -0.29 5.02 0.48
CA LEU A 344 -0.67 5.64 -0.80
C LEU A 344 -1.87 6.60 -0.69
N ASP A 345 -2.94 6.22 0.04
CA ASP A 345 -4.10 7.10 0.21
C ASP A 345 -3.74 8.39 0.98
N HIS A 346 -2.78 8.31 1.93
CA HIS A 346 -2.24 9.50 2.61
C HIS A 346 -1.42 10.36 1.64
N THR A 347 -0.45 9.78 0.94
CA THR A 347 0.40 10.50 -0.02
C THR A 347 -0.44 11.22 -1.08
N PHE A 348 -1.36 10.52 -1.73
CA PHE A 348 -2.26 11.13 -2.72
C PHE A 348 -3.34 12.04 -2.09
N GLY A 349 -3.50 12.02 -0.80
CA GLY A 349 -4.35 12.93 -0.01
C GLY A 349 -3.60 14.14 0.55
N GLY A 350 -2.31 14.32 0.23
CA GLY A 350 -1.47 15.41 0.76
C GLY A 350 -1.21 15.30 2.26
N LYS A 351 -1.14 14.08 2.78
CA LYS A 351 -0.86 13.78 4.19
C LYS A 351 0.46 13.03 4.31
N ILE A 352 1.13 13.20 5.45
CA ILE A 352 2.29 12.38 5.79
C ILE A 352 1.89 10.91 5.77
N THR A 353 2.70 10.11 5.10
CA THR A 353 2.58 8.65 5.05
C THR A 353 2.65 8.03 6.44
N SER A 354 1.95 6.93 6.64
CA SER A 354 2.09 6.05 7.78
C SER A 354 1.79 4.61 7.32
N CYS A 355 1.54 3.70 8.25
CA CYS A 355 1.12 2.34 7.91
C CYS A 355 -0.08 1.93 8.77
N LEU A 356 -1.04 1.20 8.18
CA LEU A 356 -2.22 0.70 8.90
C LEU A 356 -1.82 -0.17 10.09
N VAL A 357 -0.87 -1.09 9.87
CA VAL A 357 -0.42 -2.04 10.90
C VAL A 357 0.70 -1.49 11.79
N ASN A 358 1.31 -0.36 11.41
CA ASN A 358 2.38 0.31 12.16
C ASN A 358 2.20 1.83 12.13
N PRO A 359 1.43 2.42 13.04
CA PRO A 359 1.18 3.87 13.04
C PRO A 359 2.43 4.70 13.39
N ARG A 360 3.52 4.08 13.84
CA ARG A 360 4.82 4.74 14.12
C ARG A 360 5.59 5.07 12.83
N ALA A 361 5.29 4.42 11.71
CA ALA A 361 5.94 4.68 10.42
C ALA A 361 5.76 6.14 10.02
N CYS A 362 6.86 6.82 9.69
CA CYS A 362 6.98 8.26 9.42
C CYS A 362 6.66 9.18 10.62
N HIS A 363 6.47 8.59 11.81
CA HIS A 363 6.25 9.26 13.09
C HIS A 363 7.27 8.80 14.15
N GLU A 364 8.47 8.39 13.73
CA GLU A 364 9.52 7.83 14.58
C GLU A 364 9.99 8.82 15.67
N THR A 365 9.82 10.12 15.43
CA THR A 365 10.16 11.20 16.40
C THR A 365 8.97 11.65 17.25
N GLU A 366 7.75 11.26 16.90
CA GLU A 366 6.51 11.76 17.51
C GLU A 366 5.80 10.67 18.32
N LEU A 367 5.70 9.46 17.78
CA LEU A 367 5.04 8.32 18.42
C LEU A 367 6.08 7.30 18.90
N VAL A 368 6.68 7.60 20.05
CA VAL A 368 7.76 6.80 20.65
C VAL A 368 7.21 6.04 21.85
N LEU A 369 7.39 4.72 21.86
CA LEU A 369 7.04 3.86 22.99
C LEU A 369 8.21 3.79 23.97
N THR A 370 8.35 4.84 24.78
CA THR A 370 9.43 4.91 25.78
C THR A 370 9.14 3.97 26.95
N PRO A 371 10.09 3.14 27.38
CA PRO A 371 9.93 2.30 28.58
C PRO A 371 9.55 3.13 29.80
N THR A 372 8.52 2.70 30.53
CA THR A 372 8.04 3.41 31.73
C THR A 372 8.79 2.98 33.00
N ARG A 373 8.98 3.92 33.92
CA ARG A 373 9.47 3.64 35.28
C ARG A 373 8.33 3.32 36.25
N LEU A 374 7.12 3.83 35.96
CA LEU A 374 5.90 3.59 36.75
C LEU A 374 5.06 2.52 36.07
N LYS A 375 5.31 1.27 36.43
CA LYS A 375 4.55 0.14 35.91
C LYS A 375 3.14 0.14 36.49
N LYS A 376 2.13 0.18 35.63
CA LYS A 376 0.71 0.10 35.97
C LYS A 376 0.17 -1.27 35.63
N ARG A 377 -0.88 -1.69 36.31
CA ARG A 377 -1.74 -2.82 35.91
C ARG A 377 -2.81 -2.26 34.99
N VAL A 378 -2.79 -2.67 33.75
CA VAL A 378 -3.67 -2.17 32.69
C VAL A 378 -4.64 -3.28 32.28
N ALA A 379 -5.93 -3.03 32.41
CA ALA A 379 -6.96 -3.90 31.84
C ALA A 379 -7.37 -3.36 30.47
N VAL A 380 -7.30 -4.21 29.44
CA VAL A 380 -7.82 -3.91 28.12
C VAL A 380 -8.98 -4.84 27.82
N VAL A 381 -10.19 -4.30 27.62
CA VAL A 381 -11.41 -5.08 27.37
C VAL A 381 -11.83 -4.97 25.91
N GLY A 382 -11.64 -6.05 25.17
CA GLY A 382 -11.83 -6.19 23.74
C GLY A 382 -10.52 -6.48 23.01
N ALA A 383 -10.41 -7.68 22.41
CA ALA A 383 -9.23 -8.13 21.63
C ALA A 383 -9.39 -7.90 20.13
N GLY A 384 -10.10 -6.84 19.73
CA GLY A 384 -10.11 -6.32 18.37
C GLY A 384 -8.83 -5.50 18.08
N PRO A 385 -8.68 -4.94 16.85
CA PRO A 385 -7.43 -4.26 16.44
C PRO A 385 -7.00 -3.11 17.36
N ALA A 386 -7.94 -2.35 17.95
CA ALA A 386 -7.61 -1.27 18.89
C ALA A 386 -7.05 -1.81 20.21
N GLY A 387 -7.74 -2.81 20.79
CA GLY A 387 -7.30 -3.43 22.06
C GLY A 387 -5.99 -4.18 21.91
N LEU A 388 -5.80 -4.92 20.82
CA LEU A 388 -4.55 -5.62 20.51
C LEU A 388 -3.36 -4.65 20.42
N ALA A 389 -3.52 -3.55 19.67
CA ALA A 389 -2.48 -2.52 19.53
C ALA A 389 -2.18 -1.84 20.88
N CYS A 390 -3.21 -1.53 21.67
CA CYS A 390 -3.04 -0.95 23.00
C CYS A 390 -2.32 -1.91 23.95
N ALA A 391 -2.77 -3.16 24.03
CA ALA A 391 -2.19 -4.16 24.92
C ALA A 391 -0.71 -4.42 24.64
N VAL A 392 -0.37 -4.66 23.36
CA VAL A 392 1.03 -4.88 22.94
C VAL A 392 1.89 -3.66 23.23
N SER A 393 1.42 -2.46 22.83
CA SER A 393 2.20 -1.22 23.01
C SER A 393 2.40 -0.85 24.48
N ALA A 394 1.40 -1.06 25.33
CA ALA A 394 1.51 -0.83 26.78
C ALA A 394 2.49 -1.85 27.43
N ALA A 395 2.42 -3.11 27.01
CA ALA A 395 3.33 -4.13 27.50
C ALA A 395 4.78 -3.91 27.01
N GLU A 396 4.98 -3.47 25.75
CA GLU A 396 6.29 -3.05 25.22
C GLU A 396 6.91 -1.94 26.08
N ARG A 397 6.11 -1.01 26.60
CA ARG A 397 6.57 0.02 27.54
C ARG A 397 6.87 -0.49 28.96
N GLY A 398 6.49 -1.72 29.28
CA GLY A 398 6.76 -2.39 30.55
C GLY A 398 5.60 -2.38 31.56
N HIS A 399 4.38 -2.02 31.15
CA HIS A 399 3.19 -2.17 31.98
C HIS A 399 2.79 -3.66 32.13
N HIS A 400 2.06 -4.00 33.20
CA HIS A 400 1.43 -5.32 33.40
C HIS A 400 0.05 -5.29 32.76
N VAL A 401 -0.11 -5.95 31.63
CA VAL A 401 -1.34 -5.88 30.83
C VAL A 401 -2.12 -7.20 30.91
N THR A 402 -3.42 -7.08 31.18
CA THR A 402 -4.39 -8.17 31.00
C THR A 402 -5.35 -7.78 29.88
N LEU A 403 -5.45 -8.62 28.86
CA LEU A 403 -6.34 -8.46 27.72
C LEU A 403 -7.53 -9.42 27.85
N PHE A 404 -8.74 -8.87 27.89
CA PHE A 404 -9.98 -9.63 27.99
C PHE A 404 -10.77 -9.59 26.69
N ASP A 405 -11.42 -10.69 26.34
CA ASP A 405 -12.46 -10.72 25.31
C ASP A 405 -13.52 -11.77 25.62
N ALA A 406 -14.77 -11.48 25.31
CA ALA A 406 -15.88 -12.41 25.42
C ALA A 406 -15.82 -13.52 24.35
N ALA A 407 -15.15 -13.26 23.21
CA ALA A 407 -14.92 -14.24 22.16
C ALA A 407 -13.83 -15.25 22.56
N SER A 408 -13.83 -16.41 21.90
CA SER A 408 -12.85 -17.48 22.10
C SER A 408 -11.53 -17.27 21.35
N GLU A 409 -11.44 -16.22 20.50
CA GLU A 409 -10.25 -15.88 19.74
C GLU A 409 -10.04 -14.35 19.66
N ILE A 410 -8.79 -13.93 19.49
CA ILE A 410 -8.44 -12.53 19.23
C ILE A 410 -8.82 -12.13 17.82
N GLY A 411 -8.94 -10.82 17.55
CA GLY A 411 -9.07 -10.25 16.21
C GLY A 411 -10.34 -9.44 15.98
N GLY A 412 -11.42 -9.72 16.67
CA GLY A 412 -12.69 -9.01 16.51
C GLY A 412 -13.15 -8.95 15.04
N GLN A 413 -13.37 -7.76 14.50
CA GLN A 413 -13.81 -7.58 13.10
C GLN A 413 -12.77 -8.04 12.05
N LEU A 414 -11.50 -8.19 12.40
CA LEU A 414 -10.50 -8.74 11.46
C LEU A 414 -10.82 -10.20 11.10
N ASN A 415 -11.43 -10.96 12.02
CA ASN A 415 -11.86 -12.35 11.77
C ASN A 415 -12.98 -12.44 10.74
N VAL A 416 -13.76 -11.37 10.58
CA VAL A 416 -14.79 -11.27 9.55
C VAL A 416 -14.18 -10.78 8.23
N ALA A 417 -13.36 -9.73 8.29
CA ALA A 417 -12.74 -9.12 7.11
C ALA A 417 -11.85 -10.09 6.33
N ARG A 418 -11.06 -10.95 7.00
CA ARG A 418 -10.16 -11.93 6.35
C ARG A 418 -10.88 -12.99 5.51
N LYS A 419 -12.19 -13.14 5.67
CA LYS A 419 -13.01 -14.07 4.86
C LYS A 419 -13.38 -13.50 3.49
N VAL A 420 -13.24 -12.19 3.30
CA VAL A 420 -13.52 -11.53 2.03
C VAL A 420 -12.37 -11.83 1.06
N PRO A 421 -12.64 -12.29 -0.16
CA PRO A 421 -11.61 -12.58 -1.17
C PRO A 421 -10.65 -11.39 -1.36
N GLY A 422 -9.34 -11.66 -1.31
CA GLY A 422 -8.29 -10.64 -1.37
C GLY A 422 -7.94 -9.95 -0.06
N LYS A 423 -8.60 -10.28 1.07
CA LYS A 423 -8.29 -9.75 2.41
C LYS A 423 -7.68 -10.76 3.39
N GLN A 424 -7.27 -11.93 2.91
CA GLN A 424 -6.61 -12.97 3.70
C GLN A 424 -5.30 -12.49 4.37
N GLU A 425 -4.70 -11.40 3.88
CA GLU A 425 -3.51 -10.80 4.50
C GLU A 425 -3.73 -10.37 5.97
N PHE A 426 -4.97 -10.21 6.45
CA PHE A 426 -5.25 -9.99 7.86
C PHE A 426 -4.88 -11.19 8.75
N ASP A 427 -4.72 -12.39 8.19
CA ASP A 427 -4.16 -13.53 8.93
C ASP A 427 -2.74 -13.24 9.44
N GLU A 428 -1.93 -12.52 8.65
CA GLU A 428 -0.60 -12.07 9.07
C GLU A 428 -0.66 -11.04 10.21
N THR A 429 -1.63 -10.13 10.17
CA THR A 429 -1.85 -9.18 11.28
C THR A 429 -2.19 -9.91 12.57
N LEU A 430 -3.07 -10.92 12.50
CA LEU A 430 -3.45 -11.73 13.66
C LEU A 430 -2.29 -12.60 14.15
N ARG A 431 -1.50 -13.19 13.24
CA ARG A 431 -0.28 -13.92 13.55
C ARG A 431 0.70 -13.03 14.34
N TYR A 432 0.96 -11.82 13.82
CA TYR A 432 1.84 -10.84 14.46
C TYR A 432 1.37 -10.48 15.87
N PHE A 433 0.09 -10.15 16.05
CA PHE A 433 -0.42 -9.79 17.37
C PHE A 433 -0.35 -10.96 18.37
N ARG A 434 -0.66 -12.21 17.96
CA ARG A 434 -0.49 -13.38 18.84
C ARG A 434 0.96 -13.48 19.31
N HIS A 435 1.90 -13.42 18.39
CA HIS A 435 3.32 -13.48 18.72
C HIS A 435 3.75 -12.34 19.66
N GLN A 436 3.28 -11.11 19.43
CA GLN A 436 3.64 -9.96 20.27
C GLN A 436 3.02 -10.04 21.67
N LEU A 437 1.80 -10.52 21.81
CA LEU A 437 1.16 -10.74 23.11
C LEU A 437 1.99 -11.72 23.95
N ASP A 438 2.41 -12.83 23.35
CA ASP A 438 3.26 -13.84 24.01
C ASP A 438 4.65 -13.25 24.34
N THR A 439 5.29 -12.56 23.40
CA THR A 439 6.63 -11.99 23.56
C THR A 439 6.70 -10.97 24.71
N HIS A 440 5.66 -10.15 24.85
CA HIS A 440 5.60 -9.12 25.91
C HIS A 440 4.90 -9.60 27.19
N GLY A 441 4.49 -10.87 27.26
CA GLY A 441 3.92 -11.48 28.47
C GLY A 441 2.55 -10.90 28.86
N VAL A 442 1.72 -10.55 27.87
CA VAL A 442 0.35 -10.11 28.12
C VAL A 442 -0.50 -11.28 28.61
N ASP A 443 -1.21 -11.10 29.74
CA ASP A 443 -2.17 -12.07 30.27
C ASP A 443 -3.46 -12.03 29.43
N VAL A 444 -3.65 -13.00 28.53
CA VAL A 444 -4.79 -13.04 27.61
C VAL A 444 -5.91 -13.94 28.15
N ARG A 445 -7.09 -13.35 28.39
CA ARG A 445 -8.27 -14.02 28.94
C ARG A 445 -9.44 -13.96 27.96
N LEU A 446 -9.53 -14.97 27.10
CA LEU A 446 -10.62 -15.13 26.13
C LEU A 446 -11.80 -15.89 26.74
N GLY A 447 -12.99 -15.78 26.09
CA GLY A 447 -14.23 -16.39 26.59
C GLY A 447 -14.69 -15.78 27.92
N THR A 448 -14.23 -14.55 28.23
CA THR A 448 -14.45 -13.92 29.53
C THR A 448 -15.27 -12.64 29.37
N TRP A 449 -16.47 -12.66 29.92
CA TRP A 449 -17.31 -11.46 29.99
C TRP A 449 -16.93 -10.64 31.22
N ILE A 450 -16.64 -9.35 31.04
CA ILE A 450 -16.18 -8.44 32.08
C ILE A 450 -17.30 -7.51 32.54
N THR A 451 -17.39 -7.34 33.86
CA THR A 451 -18.23 -6.38 34.57
C THR A 451 -17.35 -5.36 35.30
N PRO A 452 -17.89 -4.19 35.73
CA PRO A 452 -17.11 -3.22 36.49
C PRO A 452 -16.37 -3.77 37.69
N GLY A 453 -16.99 -4.70 38.46
CA GLY A 453 -16.38 -5.30 39.66
C GLY A 453 -15.13 -6.16 39.39
N ASP A 454 -14.97 -6.66 38.18
CA ASP A 454 -13.78 -7.43 37.78
C ASP A 454 -12.54 -6.54 37.56
N LEU A 455 -12.72 -5.23 37.48
CA LEU A 455 -11.70 -4.26 37.11
C LEU A 455 -11.13 -3.45 38.30
N ASP A 456 -11.61 -3.65 39.53
CA ASP A 456 -11.18 -2.91 40.73
C ASP A 456 -9.68 -3.06 41.03
N ALA A 457 -9.05 -4.10 40.55
CA ALA A 457 -7.63 -4.37 40.79
C ALA A 457 -6.67 -3.65 39.81
N TYR A 458 -7.19 -2.96 38.80
CA TYR A 458 -6.39 -2.34 37.75
C TYR A 458 -6.20 -0.85 37.99
N ASP A 459 -5.04 -0.34 37.61
CA ASP A 459 -4.69 1.08 37.74
C ASP A 459 -5.23 1.91 36.56
N GLU A 460 -5.36 1.24 35.37
CA GLU A 460 -5.95 1.82 34.15
C GLU A 460 -6.90 0.81 33.50
N VAL A 461 -8.00 1.30 33.00
CA VAL A 461 -9.01 0.51 32.28
C VAL A 461 -9.18 1.07 30.87
N VAL A 462 -9.07 0.20 29.86
CA VAL A 462 -9.24 0.55 28.46
C VAL A 462 -10.39 -0.25 27.87
N VAL A 463 -11.44 0.44 27.41
CA VAL A 463 -12.60 -0.17 26.77
C VAL A 463 -12.45 -0.09 25.26
N ALA A 464 -12.29 -1.27 24.63
CA ALA A 464 -12.09 -1.47 23.20
C ALA A 464 -13.13 -2.46 22.62
N THR A 465 -14.35 -2.44 23.17
CA THR A 465 -15.45 -3.39 22.93
C THR A 465 -16.05 -3.35 21.53
N GLY A 466 -15.62 -2.38 20.70
CA GLY A 466 -15.93 -2.33 19.29
C GLY A 466 -17.34 -1.80 19.00
N VAL A 467 -18.05 -2.47 18.10
CA VAL A 467 -19.32 -2.00 17.51
C VAL A 467 -20.34 -3.11 17.40
N THR A 468 -21.61 -2.72 17.28
CA THR A 468 -22.73 -3.58 16.85
C THR A 468 -23.29 -3.09 15.51
N PRO A 469 -23.77 -4.00 14.64
CA PRO A 469 -24.47 -3.61 13.42
C PRO A 469 -25.72 -2.81 13.73
N ARG A 470 -25.93 -1.71 12.97
CA ARG A 470 -27.15 -0.92 13.09
C ARG A 470 -28.28 -1.54 12.28
N THR A 471 -29.43 -1.74 12.91
CA THR A 471 -30.67 -2.13 12.24
C THR A 471 -31.45 -0.86 11.84
N PRO A 472 -31.69 -0.64 10.54
CA PRO A 472 -32.45 0.52 10.08
C PRO A 472 -33.96 0.33 10.32
N ASP A 473 -34.68 1.43 10.47
CA ASP A 473 -36.13 1.43 10.54
C ASP A 473 -36.71 1.35 9.11
N ILE A 474 -36.99 0.12 8.67
CA ILE A 474 -37.59 -0.19 7.36
C ILE A 474 -38.78 -1.13 7.62
N PRO A 475 -40.00 -0.82 7.16
CA PRO A 475 -41.13 -1.74 7.26
C PRO A 475 -40.81 -3.12 6.70
N GLY A 476 -41.01 -4.17 7.48
CA GLY A 476 -40.67 -5.54 7.10
C GLY A 476 -39.21 -5.93 7.34
N ILE A 477 -38.45 -5.18 8.17
CA ILE A 477 -37.06 -5.49 8.51
C ILE A 477 -36.88 -6.85 9.18
N ASP A 478 -37.95 -7.36 9.83
CA ASP A 478 -37.95 -8.69 10.48
C ASP A 478 -38.35 -9.83 9.53
N HIS A 479 -38.52 -9.53 8.22
CA HIS A 479 -38.90 -10.54 7.25
C HIS A 479 -37.82 -11.63 7.13
N PRO A 480 -38.16 -12.94 6.98
CA PRO A 480 -37.21 -14.06 6.96
C PRO A 480 -36.11 -13.98 5.90
N ARG A 481 -36.30 -13.18 4.84
CA ARG A 481 -35.27 -12.94 3.82
C ARG A 481 -34.21 -11.91 4.20
N VAL A 482 -34.35 -11.26 5.36
CA VAL A 482 -33.40 -10.25 5.84
C VAL A 482 -32.34 -10.90 6.71
N VAL A 483 -31.08 -10.64 6.40
CA VAL A 483 -29.92 -11.10 7.17
C VAL A 483 -28.94 -9.97 7.37
N GLY A 484 -28.16 -10.01 8.46
CA GLY A 484 -27.07 -9.08 8.69
C GLY A 484 -25.77 -9.52 7.98
N TYR A 485 -24.85 -8.59 7.74
CA TYR A 485 -23.56 -8.93 7.14
C TYR A 485 -22.75 -9.93 7.99
N LEU A 486 -22.91 -9.91 9.31
CA LEU A 486 -22.25 -10.88 10.20
C LEU A 486 -22.83 -12.28 10.03
N ASP A 487 -24.14 -12.39 9.83
CA ASP A 487 -24.78 -13.69 9.59
C ASP A 487 -24.22 -14.32 8.29
N VAL A 488 -23.98 -13.48 7.27
CA VAL A 488 -23.41 -13.91 5.98
C VAL A 488 -21.93 -14.27 6.13
N LEU A 489 -21.11 -13.33 6.60
CA LEU A 489 -19.65 -13.46 6.57
C LEU A 489 -19.11 -14.31 7.74
N ARG A 490 -19.70 -14.22 8.93
CA ARG A 490 -19.24 -14.93 10.13
C ARG A 490 -19.91 -16.29 10.26
N ASP A 491 -21.26 -16.30 10.15
CA ASP A 491 -22.08 -17.44 10.52
C ASP A 491 -22.48 -18.30 9.31
N ASN A 492 -22.09 -17.90 8.09
CA ASN A 492 -22.37 -18.58 6.82
C ASN A 492 -23.88 -18.83 6.58
N ALA A 493 -24.71 -17.85 6.96
CA ALA A 493 -26.16 -17.92 6.70
C ALA A 493 -26.44 -18.17 5.21
N PRO A 494 -27.42 -18.99 4.86
CA PRO A 494 -27.79 -19.25 3.48
C PRO A 494 -28.27 -17.97 2.80
N VAL A 495 -27.76 -17.71 1.60
CA VAL A 495 -28.10 -16.56 0.75
C VAL A 495 -28.58 -17.09 -0.59
N GLY A 496 -29.71 -16.60 -1.07
CA GLY A 496 -30.27 -16.99 -2.36
C GLY A 496 -29.51 -16.43 -3.57
N ASP A 497 -30.06 -16.67 -4.77
CA ASP A 497 -29.40 -16.30 -6.02
C ASP A 497 -29.54 -14.81 -6.37
N ARG A 498 -30.61 -14.15 -5.91
CA ARG A 498 -30.91 -12.73 -6.15
C ARG A 498 -30.82 -11.98 -4.84
N VAL A 499 -29.88 -11.04 -4.73
CA VAL A 499 -29.53 -10.39 -3.47
C VAL A 499 -29.57 -8.87 -3.60
N ALA A 500 -30.16 -8.20 -2.58
CA ALA A 500 -30.01 -6.78 -2.38
C ALA A 500 -29.10 -6.52 -1.15
N VAL A 501 -28.01 -5.79 -1.35
CA VAL A 501 -27.11 -5.33 -0.28
C VAL A 501 -27.44 -3.89 0.04
N LEU A 502 -27.93 -3.61 1.24
CA LEU A 502 -28.32 -2.29 1.72
C LEU A 502 -27.15 -1.61 2.40
N GLY A 503 -26.62 -0.57 1.75
CA GLY A 503 -25.46 0.19 2.21
C GLY A 503 -24.21 -0.14 1.40
N ALA A 504 -23.68 0.87 0.70
CA ALA A 504 -22.50 0.78 -0.17
C ALA A 504 -21.26 1.49 0.45
N GLY A 505 -21.05 1.28 1.73
CA GLY A 505 -19.78 1.54 2.41
C GLY A 505 -18.80 0.38 2.22
N GLY A 506 -17.65 0.41 2.90
CA GLY A 506 -16.65 -0.67 2.82
C GLY A 506 -17.23 -2.07 3.03
N ILE A 507 -18.03 -2.26 4.09
CA ILE A 507 -18.68 -3.56 4.38
C ILE A 507 -19.64 -4.00 3.27
N GLY A 508 -20.40 -3.06 2.68
CA GLY A 508 -21.31 -3.40 1.59
C GLY A 508 -20.58 -3.85 0.33
N PHE A 509 -19.44 -3.25 0.02
CA PHE A 509 -18.55 -3.72 -1.05
C PHE A 509 -17.96 -5.08 -0.73
N ASP A 510 -17.48 -5.31 0.49
CA ASP A 510 -16.93 -6.57 0.96
C ASP A 510 -17.95 -7.72 0.83
N VAL A 511 -19.20 -7.48 1.26
CA VAL A 511 -20.29 -8.45 1.12
C VAL A 511 -20.61 -8.73 -0.34
N ALA A 512 -20.66 -7.68 -1.18
CA ALA A 512 -20.94 -7.86 -2.61
C ALA A 512 -19.81 -8.65 -3.31
N GLU A 513 -18.54 -8.40 -2.96
CA GLU A 513 -17.38 -9.17 -3.45
C GLU A 513 -17.45 -10.63 -3.00
N PHE A 514 -17.73 -10.86 -1.72
CA PHE A 514 -17.88 -12.21 -1.17
C PHE A 514 -19.01 -13.00 -1.84
N LEU A 515 -20.17 -12.39 -2.04
CA LEU A 515 -21.34 -13.06 -2.63
C LEU A 515 -21.20 -13.34 -4.12
N THR A 516 -20.38 -12.56 -4.83
CA THR A 516 -20.14 -12.69 -6.26
C THR A 516 -18.86 -13.42 -6.61
N ASP A 517 -18.12 -13.89 -5.59
CA ASP A 517 -16.91 -14.68 -5.80
C ASP A 517 -17.27 -16.05 -6.40
N ALA A 518 -16.60 -16.38 -7.50
CA ALA A 518 -16.79 -17.65 -8.20
C ALA A 518 -15.91 -18.79 -7.63
N GLY A 519 -15.10 -18.48 -6.61
CA GLY A 519 -14.18 -19.44 -5.99
C GLY A 519 -12.95 -19.76 -6.85
N ASP A 520 -12.63 -18.92 -7.82
CA ASP A 520 -11.50 -19.11 -8.74
C ASP A 520 -10.12 -18.77 -8.12
N LYS A 521 -10.13 -18.19 -6.91
CA LYS A 521 -8.92 -17.81 -6.16
C LYS A 521 -7.98 -16.86 -6.90
N ALA A 522 -8.50 -15.99 -7.76
CA ALA A 522 -7.70 -15.02 -8.50
C ALA A 522 -6.79 -14.16 -7.61
N HIS A 523 -7.16 -13.94 -6.35
CA HIS A 523 -6.36 -13.20 -5.36
C HIS A 523 -5.19 -14.02 -4.75
N GLU A 524 -5.10 -15.33 -5.02
CA GLU A 524 -4.02 -16.22 -4.56
C GLU A 524 -3.17 -16.74 -5.72
N ASP A 525 -3.80 -16.96 -6.89
CA ASP A 525 -3.16 -17.55 -8.07
C ASP A 525 -2.83 -16.50 -9.14
N PRO A 526 -1.52 -16.24 -9.41
CA PRO A 526 -1.10 -15.24 -10.40
C PRO A 526 -1.65 -15.48 -11.81
N GLU A 527 -1.70 -16.73 -12.29
CA GLU A 527 -2.18 -17.03 -13.65
C GLU A 527 -3.66 -16.68 -13.80
N THR A 528 -4.47 -17.07 -12.83
CA THR A 528 -5.90 -16.72 -12.79
C THR A 528 -6.11 -15.21 -12.65
N TYR A 529 -5.31 -14.55 -11.81
CA TYR A 529 -5.31 -13.10 -11.68
C TYR A 529 -5.05 -12.41 -13.02
N PHE A 530 -3.98 -12.79 -13.71
CA PHE A 530 -3.60 -12.16 -14.99
C PHE A 530 -4.63 -12.41 -16.08
N ARG A 531 -5.16 -13.63 -16.16
CA ARG A 531 -6.27 -13.94 -17.09
C ARG A 531 -7.52 -13.09 -16.80
N THR A 532 -7.86 -12.89 -15.54
CA THR A 532 -9.03 -12.10 -15.11
C THR A 532 -8.87 -10.62 -15.43
N TRP A 533 -7.67 -10.07 -15.29
CA TRP A 533 -7.38 -8.66 -15.53
C TRP A 533 -6.87 -8.36 -16.94
N GLY A 534 -6.57 -9.36 -17.76
CA GLY A 534 -6.12 -9.18 -19.15
C GLY A 534 -4.63 -8.81 -19.25
N VAL A 535 -3.79 -9.44 -18.45
CA VAL A 535 -2.32 -9.35 -18.56
C VAL A 535 -1.81 -10.50 -19.43
N ASP A 536 -1.01 -10.16 -20.44
CA ASP A 536 -0.36 -11.12 -21.33
C ASP A 536 0.97 -11.61 -20.72
N MET A 537 0.97 -12.81 -20.15
CA MET A 537 2.16 -13.41 -19.54
C MET A 537 3.23 -13.83 -20.56
N ASP A 538 2.84 -14.04 -21.80
CA ASP A 538 3.82 -14.29 -22.88
C ASP A 538 4.53 -13.00 -23.30
N TYR A 539 3.91 -11.86 -22.98
CA TYR A 539 4.35 -10.52 -23.35
C TYR A 539 4.54 -10.38 -24.87
N ALA A 540 3.64 -10.99 -25.64
CA ALA A 540 3.64 -10.92 -27.09
C ALA A 540 3.12 -9.58 -27.61
N ALA A 541 2.18 -8.95 -26.88
CA ALA A 541 1.61 -7.67 -27.24
C ALA A 541 2.33 -6.49 -26.54
N PRO A 542 2.47 -5.32 -27.22
CA PRO A 542 3.00 -4.10 -26.60
C PRO A 542 2.19 -3.71 -25.35
N GLY A 543 2.91 -3.29 -24.29
CA GLY A 543 2.32 -2.97 -23.00
C GLY A 543 1.86 -4.18 -22.17
N GLY A 544 1.97 -5.41 -22.69
CA GLY A 544 1.59 -6.65 -21.98
C GLY A 544 0.09 -6.80 -21.75
N LEU A 545 -0.75 -6.29 -22.66
CA LEU A 545 -2.21 -6.34 -22.55
C LEU A 545 -2.82 -7.44 -23.43
N THR A 546 -3.84 -8.12 -22.89
CA THR A 546 -4.67 -9.07 -23.63
C THR A 546 -6.14 -8.91 -23.25
N ALA A 547 -7.03 -9.63 -23.93
CA ALA A 547 -8.44 -9.63 -23.58
C ALA A 547 -8.66 -10.35 -22.23
N PRO A 548 -9.34 -9.72 -21.25
CA PRO A 548 -9.60 -10.35 -19.97
C PRO A 548 -10.64 -11.47 -20.11
N SER A 549 -10.47 -12.56 -19.36
CA SER A 549 -11.42 -13.66 -19.24
C SER A 549 -11.84 -13.83 -17.78
N ARG A 550 -13.11 -13.70 -17.50
CA ARG A 550 -13.66 -13.66 -16.14
C ARG A 550 -14.73 -14.74 -15.96
N PRO A 551 -14.76 -15.41 -14.79
CA PRO A 551 -15.85 -16.31 -14.47
C PRO A 551 -17.17 -15.53 -14.29
N ALA A 552 -18.29 -16.18 -14.53
CA ALA A 552 -19.60 -15.62 -14.24
C ALA A 552 -19.84 -15.56 -12.72
N SER A 553 -20.48 -14.51 -12.25
CA SER A 553 -20.92 -14.43 -10.86
C SER A 553 -21.94 -15.53 -10.54
N PRO A 554 -21.84 -16.20 -9.40
CA PRO A 554 -22.84 -17.19 -8.96
C PRO A 554 -24.16 -16.55 -8.55
N ARG A 555 -24.22 -15.22 -8.35
CA ARG A 555 -25.43 -14.51 -7.89
C ARG A 555 -25.64 -13.20 -8.65
N THR A 556 -26.90 -12.78 -8.73
CA THR A 556 -27.29 -11.44 -9.17
C THR A 556 -27.36 -10.55 -7.93
N VAL A 557 -26.53 -9.50 -7.88
CA VAL A 557 -26.43 -8.63 -6.71
C VAL A 557 -26.77 -7.18 -7.07
N HIS A 558 -27.63 -6.56 -6.27
CA HIS A 558 -27.90 -5.12 -6.27
C HIS A 558 -27.24 -4.48 -5.06
N LEU A 559 -26.28 -3.60 -5.27
CA LEU A 559 -25.61 -2.83 -4.22
C LEU A 559 -26.23 -1.43 -4.14
N LEU A 560 -26.94 -1.13 -3.05
CA LEU A 560 -27.82 0.02 -2.93
C LEU A 560 -27.28 1.07 -1.97
N GLN A 561 -27.37 2.36 -2.36
CA GLN A 561 -26.87 3.48 -1.58
C GLN A 561 -27.95 4.58 -1.46
N ARG A 562 -28.20 5.07 -0.24
CA ARG A 562 -29.13 6.21 -0.02
C ARG A 562 -28.60 7.54 -0.56
N LYS A 563 -27.29 7.77 -0.47
CA LYS A 563 -26.66 9.00 -1.00
C LYS A 563 -26.76 9.01 -2.53
N ALA A 564 -27.10 10.16 -3.11
CA ALA A 564 -27.17 10.35 -4.55
C ALA A 564 -25.79 10.44 -5.26
N THR A 565 -24.71 10.46 -4.47
CA THR A 565 -23.35 10.45 -5.02
C THR A 565 -23.02 9.10 -5.67
N LYS A 566 -21.97 9.06 -6.49
CA LYS A 566 -21.45 7.81 -7.08
C LYS A 566 -21.27 6.73 -5.99
N VAL A 567 -21.79 5.53 -6.25
CA VAL A 567 -21.64 4.39 -5.34
C VAL A 567 -20.15 4.11 -5.08
N GLY A 568 -19.78 3.99 -3.80
CA GLY A 568 -18.40 3.81 -3.38
C GLY A 568 -17.51 5.06 -3.49
N ALA A 569 -18.09 6.28 -3.54
CA ALA A 569 -17.31 7.53 -3.55
C ALA A 569 -16.47 7.73 -2.27
N GLY A 570 -16.86 7.11 -1.15
CA GLY A 570 -16.14 7.17 0.12
C GLY A 570 -15.09 6.07 0.33
N LEU A 571 -14.87 5.19 -0.65
CA LEU A 571 -13.81 4.18 -0.58
C LEU A 571 -12.40 4.80 -0.71
N GLY A 572 -11.39 4.04 -0.31
CA GLY A 572 -9.99 4.45 -0.42
C GLY A 572 -9.63 5.02 -1.79
N LYS A 573 -8.86 6.09 -1.80
CA LYS A 573 -8.53 6.84 -3.02
C LYS A 573 -7.83 5.97 -4.08
N THR A 574 -6.95 5.09 -3.63
CA THR A 574 -6.12 4.25 -4.51
C THR A 574 -6.71 2.87 -4.77
N THR A 575 -7.66 2.39 -3.95
CA THR A 575 -8.26 1.06 -4.10
C THR A 575 -9.74 1.08 -4.49
N GLY A 576 -10.47 2.15 -4.23
CA GLY A 576 -11.91 2.24 -4.49
C GLY A 576 -12.29 2.04 -5.96
N TRP A 577 -11.41 2.39 -6.90
CA TRP A 577 -11.63 2.14 -8.32
C TRP A 577 -11.55 0.64 -8.65
N ILE A 578 -10.68 -0.12 -7.95
CA ILE A 578 -10.50 -1.57 -8.11
C ILE A 578 -11.80 -2.27 -7.72
N HIS A 579 -12.29 -2.03 -6.51
CA HIS A 579 -13.55 -2.59 -5.99
C HIS A 579 -14.73 -2.31 -6.92
N ARG A 580 -14.91 -1.04 -7.36
CA ARG A 580 -15.98 -0.70 -8.31
C ARG A 580 -15.84 -1.40 -9.65
N THR A 581 -14.60 -1.51 -10.16
CA THR A 581 -14.33 -2.18 -11.44
C THR A 581 -14.62 -3.66 -11.33
N GLU A 582 -14.18 -4.31 -10.27
CA GLU A 582 -14.38 -5.73 -10.03
C GLU A 582 -15.87 -6.08 -9.92
N LEU A 583 -16.63 -5.37 -9.07
CA LEU A 583 -18.06 -5.58 -8.94
C LEU A 583 -18.82 -5.33 -10.26
N LYS A 584 -18.43 -4.30 -11.02
CA LYS A 584 -18.99 -4.07 -12.36
C LYS A 584 -18.72 -5.24 -13.31
N HIS A 585 -17.52 -5.80 -13.27
CA HIS A 585 -17.15 -6.95 -14.08
C HIS A 585 -17.92 -8.22 -13.69
N ARG A 586 -18.28 -8.35 -12.41
CA ARG A 586 -19.11 -9.44 -11.88
C ARG A 586 -20.62 -9.20 -12.08
N GLY A 587 -21.00 -8.13 -12.77
CA GLY A 587 -22.40 -7.82 -13.10
C GLY A 587 -23.22 -7.24 -11.96
N VAL A 588 -22.58 -6.72 -10.89
CA VAL A 588 -23.28 -6.08 -9.76
C VAL A 588 -23.93 -4.78 -10.22
N THR A 589 -25.22 -4.64 -9.98
CA THR A 589 -25.98 -3.42 -10.24
C THR A 589 -25.82 -2.46 -9.06
N MET A 590 -25.15 -1.32 -9.26
CA MET A 590 -24.91 -0.31 -8.24
C MET A 590 -25.90 0.85 -8.39
N VAL A 591 -26.77 1.06 -7.41
CA VAL A 591 -27.86 2.07 -7.47
C VAL A 591 -27.67 3.13 -6.38
N PRO A 592 -27.39 4.39 -6.74
CA PRO A 592 -27.36 5.52 -5.80
C PRO A 592 -28.76 6.13 -5.61
N GLY A 593 -28.93 6.94 -4.54
CA GLY A 593 -30.14 7.73 -4.30
C GLY A 593 -31.38 6.93 -3.92
N VAL A 594 -31.19 5.73 -3.36
CA VAL A 594 -32.28 4.81 -3.03
C VAL A 594 -32.93 5.19 -1.71
N ARG A 595 -34.27 5.29 -1.70
CA ARG A 595 -35.10 5.23 -0.49
C ARG A 595 -35.64 3.80 -0.36
N TYR A 596 -35.48 3.19 0.80
CA TYR A 596 -36.04 1.88 1.13
C TYR A 596 -37.45 2.05 1.65
N ASP A 597 -38.45 1.51 1.00
CA ASP A 597 -39.86 1.72 1.33
C ASP A 597 -40.38 0.59 2.25
N ARG A 598 -40.20 -0.67 1.86
CA ARG A 598 -40.56 -1.85 2.67
C ARG A 598 -39.96 -3.15 2.11
N ILE A 599 -40.01 -4.19 2.92
CA ILE A 599 -39.61 -5.57 2.55
C ILE A 599 -40.83 -6.47 2.79
N ASP A 600 -41.17 -7.31 1.81
CA ASP A 600 -42.27 -8.28 1.87
C ASP A 600 -41.99 -9.50 1.00
N ASP A 601 -43.00 -10.37 0.80
CA ASP A 601 -42.89 -11.58 -0.02
C ASP A 601 -42.59 -11.31 -1.51
N ALA A 602 -42.91 -10.10 -2.02
CA ALA A 602 -42.59 -9.70 -3.39
C ALA A 602 -41.09 -9.28 -3.52
N GLY A 603 -40.41 -8.93 -2.43
CA GLY A 603 -39.02 -8.49 -2.45
C GLY A 603 -38.77 -7.22 -1.67
N LEU A 604 -37.78 -6.44 -2.13
CA LEU A 604 -37.44 -5.14 -1.58
C LEU A 604 -38.08 -4.03 -2.44
N HIS A 605 -38.97 -3.24 -1.83
CA HIS A 605 -39.57 -2.06 -2.45
C HIS A 605 -38.67 -0.86 -2.24
N ILE A 606 -38.34 -0.18 -3.32
CA ILE A 606 -37.47 1.01 -3.30
C ILE A 606 -38.07 2.13 -4.15
N THR A 607 -37.68 3.35 -3.85
CA THR A 607 -37.91 4.51 -4.71
C THR A 607 -36.56 5.14 -5.08
N VAL A 608 -36.36 5.41 -6.38
CA VAL A 608 -35.20 6.12 -6.93
C VAL A 608 -35.72 7.35 -7.67
N GLY A 609 -35.37 8.54 -7.17
CA GLY A 609 -36.01 9.77 -7.63
C GLY A 609 -37.50 9.77 -7.30
N GLU A 610 -38.39 9.74 -8.32
CA GLU A 610 -39.85 9.66 -8.18
C GLU A 610 -40.40 8.29 -8.57
N GLU A 611 -39.56 7.38 -9.06
CA GLU A 611 -39.97 6.06 -9.56
C GLU A 611 -39.88 5.00 -8.46
N SER A 612 -40.97 4.28 -8.25
CA SER A 612 -41.02 3.13 -7.33
C SER A 612 -40.76 1.82 -8.08
N HIS A 613 -39.91 0.98 -7.50
CA HIS A 613 -39.53 -0.32 -8.04
C HIS A 613 -39.67 -1.40 -7.00
N VAL A 614 -39.92 -2.63 -7.44
CA VAL A 614 -39.80 -3.83 -6.61
C VAL A 614 -38.61 -4.64 -7.13
N LEU A 615 -37.59 -4.79 -6.29
CA LEU A 615 -36.50 -5.71 -6.55
C LEU A 615 -36.92 -7.10 -6.07
N GLU A 616 -37.19 -7.99 -7.01
CA GLU A 616 -37.51 -9.38 -6.71
C GLU A 616 -36.27 -10.13 -6.26
N VAL A 617 -35.92 -9.99 -4.99
CA VAL A 617 -34.73 -10.61 -4.39
C VAL A 617 -35.12 -11.71 -3.40
N ASP A 618 -34.25 -12.72 -3.31
CA ASP A 618 -34.41 -13.85 -2.39
C ASP A 618 -33.86 -13.48 -1.01
N THR A 619 -32.86 -12.60 -0.96
CA THR A 619 -32.19 -12.18 0.28
C THR A 619 -31.91 -10.68 0.27
N VAL A 620 -32.08 -10.04 1.43
CA VAL A 620 -31.70 -8.66 1.71
C VAL A 620 -30.61 -8.68 2.78
N VAL A 621 -29.41 -8.17 2.45
CA VAL A 621 -28.28 -8.12 3.39
C VAL A 621 -28.11 -6.72 3.93
N LEU A 622 -28.11 -6.57 5.26
CA LEU A 622 -27.98 -5.28 5.92
C LEU A 622 -26.50 -4.93 6.14
N CYS A 623 -26.05 -3.84 5.47
CA CYS A 623 -24.74 -3.22 5.64
C CYS A 623 -24.89 -1.71 5.97
N THR A 624 -25.87 -1.36 6.82
CA THR A 624 -26.41 -0.02 7.01
C THR A 624 -25.67 0.82 8.06
N GLY A 625 -24.48 0.41 8.44
CA GLY A 625 -23.63 1.11 9.40
C GLY A 625 -23.52 0.39 10.75
N GLN A 626 -22.86 1.05 11.68
CA GLN A 626 -22.49 0.47 12.97
C GLN A 626 -22.84 1.45 14.09
N GLU A 627 -22.99 0.92 15.30
CA GLU A 627 -23.17 1.69 16.54
C GLU A 627 -22.04 1.33 17.52
N PRO A 628 -21.49 2.33 18.25
CA PRO A 628 -20.47 2.08 19.25
C PRO A 628 -21.03 1.22 20.39
N ARG A 629 -20.27 0.22 20.83
CA ARG A 629 -20.63 -0.61 21.98
C ARG A 629 -20.02 -0.03 23.24
N ARG A 630 -20.79 0.76 23.99
CA ARG A 630 -20.35 1.55 25.15
C ARG A 630 -20.88 1.07 26.49
N ASP A 631 -21.68 0.02 26.53
CA ASP A 631 -22.38 -0.42 27.74
C ASP A 631 -21.44 -0.51 28.96
N LEU A 632 -20.34 -1.25 28.84
CA LEU A 632 -19.35 -1.37 29.90
C LEU A 632 -18.71 -0.02 30.29
N TYR A 633 -18.43 0.85 29.31
CA TYR A 633 -17.86 2.16 29.59
C TYR A 633 -18.84 3.03 30.41
N GLU A 634 -20.11 3.05 30.06
CA GLU A 634 -21.16 3.79 30.77
C GLU A 634 -21.35 3.25 32.19
N GLU A 635 -21.33 1.92 32.37
CA GLU A 635 -21.36 1.26 33.68
C GLU A 635 -20.16 1.65 34.56
N LEU A 636 -18.95 1.66 34.01
CA LEU A 636 -17.73 2.06 34.70
C LEU A 636 -17.79 3.52 35.15
N ILE A 637 -18.20 4.43 34.29
CA ILE A 637 -18.35 5.84 34.64
C ILE A 637 -19.43 6.03 35.71
N ALA A 638 -20.54 5.32 35.62
CA ALA A 638 -21.60 5.35 36.66
C ALA A 638 -21.11 4.81 38.01
N ALA A 639 -20.18 3.84 37.99
CA ALA A 639 -19.51 3.30 39.18
C ALA A 639 -18.38 4.19 39.72
N GLY A 640 -18.07 5.32 39.06
CA GLY A 640 -17.00 6.24 39.42
C GLY A 640 -15.59 5.76 39.03
N VAL A 641 -15.49 4.75 38.15
CA VAL A 641 -14.21 4.24 37.63
C VAL A 641 -13.81 5.03 36.38
N SER A 642 -12.58 5.57 36.38
CA SER A 642 -12.03 6.22 35.19
C SER A 642 -11.63 5.17 34.16
N ALA A 643 -12.10 5.32 32.93
CA ALA A 643 -11.80 4.43 31.85
C ALA A 643 -11.49 5.20 30.54
N HIS A 644 -10.63 4.62 29.72
CA HIS A 644 -10.33 5.12 28.37
C HIS A 644 -11.19 4.38 27.34
N LEU A 645 -11.68 5.10 26.34
CA LEU A 645 -12.52 4.55 25.28
C LEU A 645 -11.76 4.64 23.94
N ILE A 646 -11.58 3.50 23.23
CA ILE A 646 -10.85 3.46 21.96
C ILE A 646 -11.54 2.61 20.90
N GLY A 647 -11.12 2.81 19.65
CA GLY A 647 -11.57 2.04 18.50
C GLY A 647 -13.03 2.28 18.14
N GLY A 648 -13.74 1.22 17.79
CA GLY A 648 -15.16 1.28 17.44
C GLY A 648 -16.08 1.66 18.57
N ALA A 649 -15.70 1.37 19.80
CA ALA A 649 -16.43 1.76 21.01
C ALA A 649 -16.42 3.27 21.22
N ASP A 650 -15.35 3.95 20.81
CA ASP A 650 -15.27 5.42 20.80
C ASP A 650 -16.07 6.01 19.63
N VAL A 651 -15.72 5.66 18.40
CA VAL A 651 -16.35 6.17 17.18
C VAL A 651 -16.61 5.03 16.18
N ALA A 652 -17.89 4.88 15.78
CA ALA A 652 -18.31 3.89 14.79
C ALA A 652 -18.46 4.45 13.36
N ALA A 653 -18.08 5.70 13.11
CA ALA A 653 -18.34 6.39 11.83
C ALA A 653 -17.61 5.73 10.64
N GLU A 654 -16.40 5.21 10.86
CA GLU A 654 -15.63 4.45 9.91
C GLU A 654 -15.01 3.27 10.64
N LEU A 655 -15.44 2.04 10.31
CA LEU A 655 -14.75 0.83 10.75
C LEU A 655 -13.47 0.67 9.97
N ASP A 656 -12.41 1.21 10.54
CA ASP A 656 -11.11 1.32 9.93
C ASP A 656 -10.05 0.81 10.91
N ALA A 657 -9.41 -0.31 10.56
CA ALA A 657 -8.33 -0.90 11.35
C ALA A 657 -7.15 0.09 11.52
N LYS A 658 -6.90 0.96 10.55
CA LYS A 658 -5.89 2.02 10.61
C LYS A 658 -6.12 2.94 11.81
N ARG A 659 -7.33 3.49 11.95
CA ARG A 659 -7.70 4.35 13.08
C ARG A 659 -7.66 3.59 14.39
N ALA A 660 -8.19 2.38 14.41
CA ALA A 660 -8.25 1.54 15.61
C ALA A 660 -6.85 1.22 16.16
N ILE A 661 -5.92 0.76 15.32
CA ILE A 661 -4.55 0.43 15.71
C ILE A 661 -3.80 1.69 16.14
N LYS A 662 -3.96 2.80 15.40
CA LYS A 662 -3.34 4.08 15.74
C LYS A 662 -3.78 4.56 17.12
N GLN A 663 -5.09 4.62 17.37
CA GLN A 663 -5.65 5.09 18.64
C GLN A 663 -5.19 4.22 19.82
N GLY A 664 -5.15 2.89 19.66
CA GLY A 664 -4.64 1.99 20.69
C GLY A 664 -3.16 2.23 20.98
N THR A 665 -2.34 2.44 19.96
CA THR A 665 -0.90 2.72 20.12
C THR A 665 -0.65 4.09 20.76
N GLU A 666 -1.40 5.12 20.35
CA GLU A 666 -1.28 6.49 20.90
C GLU A 666 -1.70 6.53 22.38
N LEU A 667 -2.80 5.87 22.74
CA LEU A 667 -3.21 5.75 24.15
C LEU A 667 -2.13 5.06 24.96
N ALA A 668 -1.62 3.92 24.50
CA ALA A 668 -0.56 3.18 25.20
C ALA A 668 0.73 4.03 25.34
N ALA A 669 1.08 4.85 24.37
CA ALA A 669 2.23 5.77 24.46
C ALA A 669 2.04 6.85 25.55
N ALA A 670 0.79 7.22 25.85
CA ALA A 670 0.46 8.24 26.84
C ALA A 670 0.27 7.69 28.27
N LEU A 671 -0.01 6.37 28.46
CA LEU A 671 -0.19 5.73 29.78
C LEU A 671 1.11 5.80 30.62
#